data_9ec023e9106b2f62fcf61d4c87271854
#
_entry.id   9ec023e9106b2f62fcf61d4c87271854
#
_cell.length_a   1.000
_cell.length_b   1.000
_cell.length_c   1.000
_cell.angle_alpha   90.00
_cell.angle_beta   90.00
_cell.angle_gamma   90.00
#
_symmetry.space_group_name_H-M   'P 1'
#
loop_
_entity.id
_entity.type
_entity.pdbx_description
1 polymer ?
#
loop_
_entity_poly.entity_id
_entity_poly.type
_entity_poly.pdbx_seq_one_letter_code
_entity_poly.pdbx_strand_id
1 'polypeptide(L)'
;MSPKLIKYSAYGSLILFSPLIFLTLGMYFNWFGVYEGAGENIKEASSYSTSKTIINTPIDESVKQILFGDLHVHSTFSLDAFLGNLPIVQGEGVHPVSDACNFARFCSNLDFFAVTDHAEWLTSREWKDTISSIQNCASTSSDLDNPPIIPLLGWEWTQKSITKSNHYGHKNVILRSIENDAIPLRPIGAEGKFFESLLRMPISNMLGASLYDFENRQNYFNFRHRKLITENLNRCSSDKPVRDLPVDCIERAITPEVLFNKLDDWGYDSIVIPHGTAWGNTAPPLAAWDTQLNKKNHNPDYQKLIELYSGHGNTEEYRSWRTLNVTKDDILSCPQPSPGFTPECYQAGEIIRERCRVSAGSIEECDKRARAARENHVNSNPFGLLTVPGSESNEWLDSGQCLDCFLPAFNYRPQMSAQYALAIRDFTNEEPQGYRFGFIGSSDNHQSRPGTGYKEVLRYLNSDSKYSSKNNLLLSMGPKKEPQLPSTKILDLKKFEDQISMPRKVERISSFLYTGGLVAAHSKGRNREALWNSMDTREVYATSGDRILLWFDLMNHDSGLIQPMGSEVDLKNNPIFRVKAIGAQIQKPGCDLNTNAKVSEVISQLCKGECFNPSDLRKIITSIEIVRTCLLNTYEAADEH
;
A
#
# COMPACT_ATOMS: atom_id res chain seq x y z
N MET A 1 24.51 -58.67 -4.26
CA MET A 1 25.30 -57.57 -4.87
C MET A 1 26.72 -57.65 -4.33
N SER A 2 27.73 -57.59 -5.20
CA SER A 2 29.12 -57.66 -4.73
C SER A 2 29.50 -56.38 -3.97
N PRO A 3 30.37 -56.48 -2.96
CA PRO A 3 30.81 -55.29 -2.17
C PRO A 3 31.38 -54.16 -3.04
N LYS A 4 31.91 -54.48 -4.23
CA LYS A 4 32.39 -53.50 -5.20
C LYS A 4 31.24 -52.71 -5.85
N LEU A 5 30.11 -53.36 -6.17
CA LEU A 5 28.94 -52.70 -6.77
C LEU A 5 28.27 -51.74 -5.78
N ILE A 6 28.23 -52.08 -4.49
CA ILE A 6 27.71 -51.23 -3.42
C ILE A 6 28.61 -49.96 -3.25
N LYS A 7 29.95 -50.15 -3.30
CA LYS A 7 30.88 -48.98 -3.24
C LYS A 7 30.72 -48.08 -4.46
N TYR A 8 30.63 -48.58 -5.68
CA TYR A 8 30.44 -47.76 -6.88
C TYR A 8 29.05 -47.04 -6.90
N SER A 9 28.01 -47.72 -6.41
CA SER A 9 26.69 -47.10 -6.22
C SER A 9 26.73 -46.00 -5.18
N ALA A 10 27.43 -46.20 -4.05
CA ALA A 10 27.57 -45.16 -3.01
C ALA A 10 28.39 -43.95 -3.49
N TYR A 11 29.49 -44.17 -4.22
CA TYR A 11 30.28 -43.09 -4.81
C TYR A 11 29.51 -42.35 -5.90
N GLY A 12 28.76 -43.04 -6.74
CA GLY A 12 27.89 -42.46 -7.76
C GLY A 12 26.80 -41.61 -7.14
N SER A 13 26.14 -42.08 -6.07
CA SER A 13 25.14 -41.30 -5.32
C SER A 13 25.77 -40.08 -4.63
N LEU A 14 26.95 -40.22 -4.03
CA LEU A 14 27.64 -39.09 -3.36
C LEU A 14 27.98 -37.98 -4.39
N ILE A 15 28.47 -38.34 -5.58
CA ILE A 15 28.79 -37.38 -6.65
C ILE A 15 27.50 -36.72 -7.17
N LEU A 16 26.40 -37.44 -7.34
CA LEU A 16 25.12 -36.93 -7.80
C LEU A 16 24.46 -35.97 -6.78
N PHE A 17 24.60 -36.25 -5.49
CA PHE A 17 24.00 -35.42 -4.44
C PHE A 17 24.91 -34.33 -3.88
N SER A 18 26.22 -34.35 -4.19
CA SER A 18 27.17 -33.35 -3.68
C SER A 18 26.82 -31.89 -4.05
N PRO A 19 26.34 -31.56 -5.28
CA PRO A 19 25.93 -30.19 -5.57
C PRO A 19 24.72 -29.74 -4.77
N LEU A 20 23.76 -30.63 -4.54
CA LEU A 20 22.58 -30.34 -3.74
C LEU A 20 22.93 -30.12 -2.26
N ILE A 21 23.82 -30.95 -1.72
CA ILE A 21 24.34 -30.79 -0.35
C ILE A 21 25.11 -29.47 -0.23
N PHE A 22 25.96 -29.16 -1.19
CA PHE A 22 26.72 -27.92 -1.22
C PHE A 22 25.82 -26.67 -1.28
N LEU A 23 24.79 -26.69 -2.15
CA LEU A 23 23.79 -25.62 -2.24
C LEU A 23 23.00 -25.49 -0.92
N THR A 24 22.59 -26.61 -0.33
CA THR A 24 21.85 -26.61 0.93
C THR A 24 22.68 -26.03 2.07
N LEU A 25 23.94 -26.47 2.19
CA LEU A 25 24.87 -25.93 3.17
C LEU A 25 25.18 -24.46 2.90
N GLY A 26 25.42 -24.07 1.64
CA GLY A 26 25.66 -22.70 1.25
C GLY A 26 24.51 -21.77 1.57
N MET A 27 23.27 -22.23 1.36
CA MET A 27 22.08 -21.47 1.77
C MET A 27 21.93 -21.43 3.29
N TYR A 28 22.15 -22.56 3.97
CA TYR A 28 22.06 -22.61 5.43
C TYR A 28 23.08 -21.68 6.10
N PHE A 29 24.33 -21.69 5.65
CA PHE A 29 25.40 -20.84 6.15
C PHE A 29 25.50 -19.47 5.46
N ASN A 30 24.58 -19.17 4.53
CA ASN A 30 24.51 -17.91 3.79
C ASN A 30 25.80 -17.58 3.00
N TRP A 31 26.45 -18.58 2.38
CA TRP A 31 27.70 -18.37 1.63
C TRP A 31 27.51 -17.63 0.30
N PHE A 32 26.32 -17.70 -0.29
CA PHE A 32 26.04 -17.20 -1.64
C PHE A 32 25.21 -15.92 -1.65
N GLY A 33 24.62 -15.53 -0.51
CA GLY A 33 23.83 -14.31 -0.43
C GLY A 33 24.72 -13.08 -0.41
N VAL A 34 24.32 -12.07 -1.16
CA VAL A 34 24.95 -10.74 -1.14
C VAL A 34 23.95 -9.70 -0.70
N TYR A 35 24.45 -8.61 -0.16
CA TYR A 35 23.64 -7.45 0.17
C TYR A 35 23.36 -6.66 -1.10
N GLU A 36 22.09 -6.48 -1.40
CA GLU A 36 21.63 -5.60 -2.48
C GLU A 36 21.57 -4.17 -1.93
N GLY A 37 22.42 -3.29 -2.40
CA GLY A 37 22.48 -1.90 -1.95
C GLY A 37 21.31 -1.05 -2.46
N ALA A 38 21.36 0.25 -2.19
CA ALA A 38 20.33 1.21 -2.64
C ALA A 38 20.31 1.47 -4.14
N GLY A 39 21.24 0.90 -4.92
CA GLY A 39 21.39 1.16 -6.36
C GLY A 39 22.02 2.52 -6.66
N GLU A 40 21.94 2.95 -7.90
CA GLU A 40 22.54 4.20 -8.38
C GLU A 40 21.51 5.15 -8.98
N ASN A 41 21.53 6.39 -8.55
CA ASN A 41 20.74 7.45 -9.16
C ASN A 41 21.43 7.97 -10.44
N ILE A 42 20.68 8.05 -11.53
CA ILE A 42 21.17 8.58 -12.79
C ILE A 42 21.34 10.10 -12.67
N LYS A 43 22.52 10.60 -12.97
CA LYS A 43 22.86 12.03 -12.86
C LYS A 43 22.41 12.86 -14.05
N GLU A 44 22.19 12.24 -15.20
CA GLU A 44 21.77 12.90 -16.43
C GLU A 44 20.40 13.57 -16.26
N ALA A 45 20.24 14.75 -16.87
CA ALA A 45 18.98 15.47 -16.84
C ALA A 45 17.88 14.72 -17.63
N SER A 46 16.66 14.74 -17.10
CA SER A 46 15.50 14.27 -17.85
C SER A 46 15.12 15.27 -18.93
N SER A 47 14.81 14.81 -20.14
CA SER A 47 14.30 15.65 -21.23
C SER A 47 12.97 16.35 -20.88
N TYR A 48 12.21 15.78 -19.92
CA TYR A 48 10.96 16.36 -19.40
C TYR A 48 11.18 17.55 -18.45
N SER A 49 12.39 17.75 -17.92
CA SER A 49 12.70 18.90 -17.07
C SER A 49 12.46 20.25 -17.77
N THR A 50 12.67 20.27 -19.11
CA THR A 50 12.43 21.45 -19.93
C THR A 50 10.95 21.68 -20.26
N SER A 51 10.13 20.62 -20.34
CA SER A 51 8.69 20.77 -20.63
C SER A 51 7.84 21.10 -19.39
N LYS A 52 8.32 20.81 -18.17
CA LYS A 52 7.69 21.29 -16.93
C LYS A 52 7.65 22.83 -16.84
N THR A 53 8.59 23.50 -17.48
CA THR A 53 8.67 24.97 -17.54
C THR A 53 7.60 25.60 -18.45
N ILE A 54 7.02 24.84 -19.39
CA ILE A 54 6.07 25.37 -20.39
C ILE A 54 4.63 25.48 -19.86
N ILE A 55 4.29 24.79 -18.77
CA ILE A 55 2.99 24.96 -18.08
C ILE A 55 3.01 26.15 -17.12
N ASN A 56 4.16 26.75 -16.91
CA ASN A 56 4.32 27.92 -16.04
C ASN A 56 3.91 29.17 -16.81
N THR A 57 2.67 29.62 -16.59
CA THR A 57 2.36 31.07 -16.63
C THR A 57 3.41 31.83 -15.82
N PRO A 58 3.72 33.12 -16.19
CA PRO A 58 4.72 33.90 -15.51
C PRO A 58 4.52 33.84 -13.99
N ILE A 59 5.62 33.67 -13.28
CA ILE A 59 5.66 33.54 -11.83
C ILE A 59 5.09 34.82 -11.21
N ASP A 60 3.79 34.84 -11.06
CA ASP A 60 3.15 35.67 -10.08
C ASP A 60 3.24 34.86 -8.77
N GLU A 61 4.06 35.29 -7.83
CA GLU A 61 4.25 34.62 -6.51
C GLU A 61 2.93 34.48 -5.74
N SER A 62 1.87 35.14 -6.16
CA SER A 62 0.52 35.00 -5.64
C SER A 62 -0.22 33.78 -6.18
N VAL A 63 0.23 33.17 -7.30
CA VAL A 63 -0.44 32.04 -7.96
C VAL A 63 0.22 30.73 -7.60
N LYS A 64 -0.48 29.87 -6.83
CA LYS A 64 -0.01 28.53 -6.49
C LYS A 64 0.01 27.63 -7.72
N GLN A 65 1.05 26.82 -7.83
CA GLN A 65 1.18 25.73 -8.79
C GLN A 65 0.56 24.46 -8.22
N ILE A 66 0.10 23.55 -9.07
CA ILE A 66 -0.33 22.21 -8.67
C ILE A 66 0.81 21.24 -8.98
N LEU A 67 1.43 20.68 -7.95
CA LEU A 67 2.48 19.68 -8.03
C LEU A 67 1.90 18.30 -7.81
N PHE A 68 2.33 17.31 -8.60
CA PHE A 68 1.88 15.92 -8.50
C PHE A 68 2.99 15.01 -7.98
N GLY A 69 2.66 14.18 -6.99
CA GLY A 69 3.60 13.26 -6.40
C GLY A 69 3.00 11.98 -5.87
N ASP A 70 3.87 11.17 -5.26
CA ASP A 70 3.54 9.90 -4.63
C ASP A 70 4.27 9.78 -3.30
N LEU A 71 3.53 9.63 -2.21
CA LEU A 71 4.09 9.60 -0.84
C LEU A 71 4.13 8.19 -0.23
N HIS A 72 3.92 7.15 -1.06
CA HIS A 72 3.84 5.78 -0.57
C HIS A 72 4.42 4.79 -1.59
N VAL A 73 5.70 4.44 -1.39
CA VAL A 73 6.45 3.58 -2.30
C VAL A 73 7.43 2.71 -1.54
N HIS A 74 7.49 1.42 -1.88
CA HIS A 74 8.41 0.45 -1.30
C HIS A 74 9.49 0.03 -2.29
N SER A 75 10.69 -0.12 -1.77
CA SER A 75 11.81 -0.81 -2.42
C SER A 75 11.89 -2.26 -1.94
N THR A 76 12.87 -3.01 -2.43
CA THR A 76 13.16 -4.36 -1.91
C THR A 76 13.79 -4.35 -0.51
N PHE A 77 13.97 -3.20 0.11
CA PHE A 77 14.24 -3.09 1.54
C PHE A 77 13.03 -3.43 2.39
N SER A 78 11.82 -3.34 1.87
CA SER A 78 10.63 -4.01 2.42
C SER A 78 10.69 -5.50 2.10
N LEU A 79 10.64 -6.37 3.11
CA LEU A 79 10.84 -7.81 2.91
C LEU A 79 9.72 -8.47 2.11
N ASP A 80 8.50 -8.00 2.24
CA ASP A 80 7.35 -8.45 1.45
C ASP A 80 7.46 -7.98 -0.01
N ALA A 81 7.94 -6.76 -0.26
CA ALA A 81 8.26 -6.28 -1.59
C ALA A 81 9.34 -7.16 -2.23
N PHE A 82 10.39 -7.53 -1.49
CA PHE A 82 11.41 -8.45 -2.00
C PHE A 82 10.82 -9.82 -2.32
N LEU A 83 10.03 -10.40 -1.41
CA LEU A 83 9.35 -11.68 -1.62
C LEU A 83 8.43 -11.62 -2.86
N GLY A 84 7.65 -10.54 -2.99
CA GLY A 84 6.72 -10.30 -4.09
C GLY A 84 7.39 -10.07 -5.44
N ASN A 85 8.67 -9.72 -5.44
CA ASN A 85 9.46 -9.52 -6.65
C ASN A 85 10.38 -10.70 -7.00
N LEU A 86 10.34 -11.79 -6.24
CA LEU A 86 11.09 -13.00 -6.62
C LEU A 86 10.57 -13.55 -7.97
N PRO A 87 11.46 -14.00 -8.87
CA PRO A 87 11.06 -14.51 -10.19
C PRO A 87 10.06 -15.68 -10.13
N ILE A 88 10.14 -16.53 -9.09
CA ILE A 88 9.21 -17.65 -8.91
C ILE A 88 7.76 -17.22 -8.68
N VAL A 89 7.53 -16.00 -8.22
CA VAL A 89 6.20 -15.38 -8.12
C VAL A 89 5.96 -14.37 -9.25
N GLN A 90 6.73 -14.47 -10.34
CA GLN A 90 6.68 -13.64 -11.54
C GLN A 90 7.12 -12.18 -11.33
N GLY A 91 7.91 -11.95 -10.28
CA GLY A 91 8.57 -10.68 -10.07
C GLY A 91 9.81 -10.50 -10.96
N GLU A 92 10.34 -9.30 -10.98
CA GLU A 92 11.50 -8.91 -11.82
C GLU A 92 12.83 -8.94 -11.03
N GLY A 93 12.82 -9.38 -9.77
CA GLY A 93 13.99 -9.39 -8.90
C GLY A 93 14.07 -8.16 -8.00
N VAL A 94 15.29 -7.66 -7.83
CA VAL A 94 15.58 -6.55 -6.92
C VAL A 94 15.16 -5.20 -7.52
N HIS A 95 14.50 -4.38 -6.71
CA HIS A 95 14.16 -2.99 -7.02
C HIS A 95 14.75 -2.09 -5.92
N PRO A 96 15.95 -1.52 -6.14
CA PRO A 96 16.62 -0.70 -5.16
C PRO A 96 15.94 0.67 -4.98
N VAL A 97 16.25 1.35 -3.88
CA VAL A 97 15.71 2.70 -3.58
C VAL A 97 15.94 3.70 -4.70
N SER A 98 17.11 3.63 -5.38
CA SER A 98 17.43 4.53 -6.50
C SER A 98 16.48 4.42 -7.69
N ASP A 99 15.83 3.26 -7.87
CA ASP A 99 14.85 3.07 -8.93
C ASP A 99 13.65 3.99 -8.72
N ALA A 100 13.28 4.30 -7.49
CA ALA A 100 12.19 5.25 -7.22
C ALA A 100 12.51 6.66 -7.76
N CYS A 101 13.73 7.14 -7.57
CA CYS A 101 14.17 8.41 -8.14
C CYS A 101 14.20 8.37 -9.68
N ASN A 102 14.79 7.31 -10.23
CA ASN A 102 14.90 7.15 -11.67
C ASN A 102 13.52 7.02 -12.32
N PHE A 103 12.61 6.24 -11.72
CA PHE A 103 11.25 6.08 -12.23
C PHE A 103 10.45 7.39 -12.14
N ALA A 104 10.52 8.09 -11.00
CA ALA A 104 9.86 9.38 -10.81
C ALA A 104 10.28 10.42 -11.85
N ARG A 105 11.56 10.42 -12.23
CA ARG A 105 12.14 11.38 -13.17
C ARG A 105 11.91 11.02 -14.62
N PHE A 106 12.08 9.75 -14.98
CA PHE A 106 12.14 9.31 -16.39
C PHE A 106 10.86 8.60 -16.85
N CYS A 107 10.13 7.95 -15.94
CA CYS A 107 8.93 7.20 -16.29
C CYS A 107 7.65 7.98 -15.97
N SER A 108 7.37 8.20 -14.69
CA SER A 108 6.14 8.86 -14.27
C SER A 108 6.20 10.39 -14.28
N ASN A 109 7.38 11.00 -14.43
CA ASN A 109 7.57 12.47 -14.47
C ASN A 109 6.87 13.21 -13.31
N LEU A 110 7.09 12.75 -12.08
CA LEU A 110 6.55 13.38 -10.87
C LEU A 110 7.28 14.66 -10.50
N ASP A 111 6.63 15.50 -9.68
CA ASP A 111 7.23 16.68 -9.06
C ASP A 111 7.89 16.33 -7.73
N PHE A 112 7.35 15.34 -7.01
CA PHE A 112 7.89 14.85 -5.73
C PHE A 112 7.51 13.38 -5.49
N PHE A 113 8.26 12.71 -4.61
CA PHE A 113 7.93 11.36 -4.13
C PHE A 113 8.57 11.12 -2.77
N ALA A 114 8.08 10.10 -2.06
CA ALA A 114 8.70 9.56 -0.86
C ALA A 114 8.95 8.06 -1.02
N VAL A 115 10.03 7.55 -0.40
CA VAL A 115 10.21 6.12 -0.17
C VAL A 115 9.84 5.83 1.28
N THR A 116 8.98 4.82 1.47
CA THR A 116 8.35 4.50 2.74
C THR A 116 8.43 3.00 3.04
N ASP A 117 9.62 2.42 2.94
CA ASP A 117 9.83 1.02 3.27
C ASP A 117 9.37 0.69 4.69
N HIS A 118 8.86 -0.53 4.90
CA HIS A 118 8.40 -1.02 6.19
C HIS A 118 9.51 -0.99 7.24
N ALA A 119 9.36 -0.14 8.26
CA ALA A 119 10.35 0.03 9.33
C ALA A 119 10.58 -1.23 10.15
N GLU A 120 9.63 -2.18 10.12
CA GLU A 120 9.68 -3.45 10.84
C GLU A 120 10.89 -4.31 10.43
N TRP A 121 11.41 -4.10 9.24
CA TRP A 121 12.51 -4.89 8.66
C TRP A 121 13.73 -4.07 8.26
N LEU A 122 13.64 -2.73 8.32
CA LEU A 122 14.76 -1.86 7.97
C LEU A 122 15.88 -1.96 9.01
N THR A 123 17.05 -2.41 8.54
CA THR A 123 18.29 -2.36 9.32
C THR A 123 18.86 -0.94 9.32
N SER A 124 19.74 -0.64 10.27
CA SER A 124 20.44 0.65 10.31
C SER A 124 21.29 0.90 9.05
N ARG A 125 21.77 -0.16 8.40
CA ARG A 125 22.49 -0.06 7.13
C ARG A 125 21.56 0.36 6.00
N GLU A 126 20.43 -0.30 5.85
CA GLU A 126 19.45 0.00 4.82
C GLU A 126 18.85 1.39 5.01
N TRP A 127 18.62 1.80 6.26
CA TRP A 127 18.18 3.15 6.54
C TRP A 127 19.22 4.20 6.08
N LYS A 128 20.51 3.99 6.34
CA LYS A 128 21.60 4.84 5.83
C LYS A 128 21.67 4.84 4.30
N ASP A 129 21.49 3.69 3.68
CA ASP A 129 21.47 3.56 2.22
C ASP A 129 20.28 4.28 1.61
N THR A 130 19.11 4.22 2.26
CA THR A 130 17.90 4.99 1.86
C THR A 130 18.16 6.49 1.95
N ILE A 131 18.70 6.97 3.08
CA ILE A 131 19.08 8.38 3.26
C ILE A 131 20.03 8.82 2.14
N SER A 132 21.11 8.07 1.93
CA SER A 132 22.10 8.39 0.91
C SER A 132 21.51 8.41 -0.50
N SER A 133 20.61 7.48 -0.84
CA SER A 133 19.95 7.44 -2.13
C SER A 133 19.02 8.65 -2.33
N ILE A 134 18.26 9.04 -1.31
CA ILE A 134 17.38 10.21 -1.34
C ILE A 134 18.19 11.51 -1.47
N GLN A 135 19.29 11.65 -0.72
CA GLN A 135 20.20 12.79 -0.83
C GLN A 135 20.87 12.86 -2.21
N ASN A 136 21.30 11.72 -2.76
CA ASN A 136 21.86 11.63 -4.11
C ASN A 136 20.81 12.00 -5.17
N CYS A 137 19.55 11.60 -4.99
CA CYS A 137 18.46 12.02 -5.86
C CYS A 137 18.25 13.54 -5.84
N ALA A 138 18.22 14.14 -4.66
CA ALA A 138 18.12 15.59 -4.51
C ALA A 138 19.29 16.32 -5.18
N SER A 139 20.50 15.80 -5.09
CA SER A 139 21.72 16.35 -5.68
C SER A 139 21.78 16.25 -7.22
N THR A 140 20.83 15.60 -7.88
CA THR A 140 20.73 15.59 -9.35
C THR A 140 20.35 16.95 -9.93
N SER A 141 19.90 17.91 -9.09
CA SER A 141 19.64 19.29 -9.47
C SER A 141 20.61 20.22 -8.76
N SER A 142 21.11 21.21 -9.49
CA SER A 142 21.83 22.36 -8.93
C SER A 142 20.91 23.52 -8.55
N ASP A 143 19.68 23.53 -9.06
CA ASP A 143 18.65 24.52 -8.74
C ASP A 143 17.78 23.98 -7.59
N LEU A 144 18.02 24.44 -6.38
CA LEU A 144 17.30 24.04 -5.18
C LEU A 144 15.94 24.76 -5.02
N ASP A 145 15.77 25.89 -5.68
CA ASP A 145 14.51 26.66 -5.65
C ASP A 145 13.48 26.11 -6.64
N ASN A 146 13.94 25.46 -7.70
CA ASN A 146 13.08 24.84 -8.71
C ASN A 146 13.64 23.48 -9.20
N PRO A 147 13.83 22.50 -8.31
CA PRO A 147 14.37 21.20 -8.71
C PRO A 147 13.41 20.43 -9.61
N PRO A 148 13.93 19.60 -10.52
CA PRO A 148 13.09 18.76 -11.39
C PRO A 148 12.31 17.70 -10.61
N ILE A 149 12.80 17.33 -9.43
CA ILE A 149 12.18 16.35 -8.51
C ILE A 149 12.49 16.73 -7.07
N ILE A 150 11.51 16.58 -6.17
CA ILE A 150 11.66 16.77 -4.73
C ILE A 150 11.53 15.41 -4.05
N PRO A 151 12.62 14.69 -3.76
CA PRO A 151 12.57 13.45 -3.04
C PRO A 151 12.37 13.71 -1.55
N LEU A 152 11.49 12.95 -0.90
CA LEU A 152 11.21 12.98 0.53
C LEU A 152 11.68 11.68 1.16
N LEU A 153 12.09 11.74 2.42
CA LEU A 153 12.49 10.59 3.22
C LEU A 153 11.35 10.20 4.15
N GLY A 154 11.09 8.89 4.24
CA GLY A 154 10.07 8.38 5.14
C GLY A 154 10.22 6.89 5.42
N TRP A 155 9.28 6.35 6.15
CA TRP A 155 9.10 4.91 6.37
C TRP A 155 7.65 4.61 6.64
N GLU A 156 7.26 3.35 6.53
CA GLU A 156 5.95 2.89 6.96
C GLU A 156 6.01 2.22 8.33
N TRP A 157 5.13 2.66 9.23
CA TRP A 157 4.77 2.00 10.47
C TRP A 157 3.55 1.12 10.21
N THR A 158 3.73 -0.20 10.15
CA THR A 158 2.75 -1.14 9.60
C THR A 158 2.16 -2.01 10.69
N GLN A 159 1.06 -1.55 11.28
CA GLN A 159 0.35 -2.29 12.30
C GLN A 159 -0.88 -2.98 11.72
N LYS A 160 -1.00 -4.27 11.95
CA LYS A 160 -2.13 -5.08 11.51
C LYS A 160 -2.62 -5.98 12.63
N SER A 161 -3.95 -6.00 12.85
CA SER A 161 -4.61 -6.94 13.75
C SER A 161 -5.86 -7.51 13.09
N ILE A 162 -6.25 -8.72 13.50
CA ILE A 162 -7.52 -9.33 13.09
C ILE A 162 -8.69 -8.91 13.99
N THR A 163 -8.42 -8.20 15.07
CA THR A 163 -9.43 -7.69 16.01
C THR A 163 -9.61 -6.19 15.87
N LYS A 164 -10.87 -5.71 15.93
CA LYS A 164 -11.19 -4.28 15.81
C LYS A 164 -10.50 -3.41 16.86
N SER A 165 -10.41 -3.89 18.08
CA SER A 165 -9.91 -3.12 19.23
C SER A 165 -8.41 -2.82 19.18
N ASN A 166 -7.65 -3.62 18.45
CA ASN A 166 -6.19 -3.52 18.36
C ASN A 166 -5.71 -3.24 16.92
N HIS A 167 -6.63 -2.88 16.03
CA HIS A 167 -6.28 -2.54 14.66
C HIS A 167 -6.10 -1.03 14.52
N TYR A 168 -4.85 -0.59 14.48
CA TYR A 168 -4.50 0.82 14.28
C TYR A 168 -4.17 1.16 12.83
N GLY A 169 -4.14 0.16 11.94
CA GLY A 169 -3.82 0.33 10.53
C GLY A 169 -2.37 0.74 10.27
N HIS A 170 -2.08 1.03 9.03
CA HIS A 170 -0.75 1.43 8.56
C HIS A 170 -0.61 2.94 8.56
N LYS A 171 0.61 3.45 8.70
CA LYS A 171 0.90 4.89 8.67
C LYS A 171 2.27 5.16 8.04
N ASN A 172 2.28 6.00 7.01
CA ASN A 172 3.54 6.53 6.50
C ASN A 172 4.01 7.69 7.37
N VAL A 173 5.26 7.68 7.76
CA VAL A 173 5.94 8.79 8.44
C VAL A 173 6.85 9.45 7.41
N ILE A 174 6.55 10.70 7.06
CA ILE A 174 7.32 11.49 6.10
C ILE A 174 8.06 12.58 6.85
N LEU A 175 9.36 12.73 6.62
CA LEU A 175 10.22 13.72 7.25
C LEU A 175 10.30 14.99 6.38
N ARG A 176 10.32 16.16 7.03
CA ARG A 176 10.53 17.45 6.37
C ARG A 176 11.93 17.58 5.79
N SER A 177 12.93 17.13 6.54
CA SER A 177 14.34 17.23 6.16
C SER A 177 14.88 15.94 5.58
N ILE A 178 15.97 16.06 4.83
CA ILE A 178 16.84 14.94 4.42
C ILE A 178 18.27 15.12 4.93
N GLU A 179 18.52 16.17 5.73
CA GLU A 179 19.84 16.47 6.28
C GLU A 179 20.13 15.57 7.47
N ASN A 180 21.38 15.09 7.59
CA ASN A 180 21.77 14.08 8.56
C ASN A 180 21.58 14.48 10.04
N ASP A 181 21.60 15.77 10.34
CA ASP A 181 21.40 16.32 11.69
C ASP A 181 19.91 16.58 12.03
N ALA A 182 19.03 16.45 11.05
CA ALA A 182 17.59 16.72 11.16
C ALA A 182 16.72 15.50 10.82
N ILE A 183 17.27 14.28 10.94
CA ILE A 183 16.58 13.01 10.70
C ILE A 183 16.93 11.98 11.78
N PRO A 184 16.03 11.02 12.08
CA PRO A 184 16.31 9.99 13.07
C PRO A 184 17.39 9.01 12.59
N LEU A 185 18.17 8.48 13.52
CA LEU A 185 19.22 7.49 13.24
C LEU A 185 18.66 6.13 12.78
N ARG A 186 17.40 5.87 13.03
CA ARG A 186 16.65 4.67 12.66
C ARG A 186 15.16 4.96 12.56
N PRO A 187 14.41 4.24 11.71
CA PRO A 187 12.97 4.34 11.65
C PRO A 187 12.31 3.62 12.82
N ILE A 188 11.04 3.93 13.08
CA ILE A 188 10.22 3.32 14.14
C ILE A 188 9.20 2.39 13.49
N GLY A 189 9.32 1.07 13.71
CA GLY A 189 8.39 0.07 13.21
C GLY A 189 7.24 -0.21 14.19
N ALA A 190 6.18 -0.84 13.69
CA ALA A 190 5.12 -1.38 14.53
C ALA A 190 5.52 -2.72 15.17
N GLU A 191 4.74 -3.18 16.15
CA GLU A 191 4.78 -4.56 16.63
C GLU A 191 3.61 -5.35 16.03
N GLY A 192 3.88 -6.59 15.60
CA GLY A 192 2.82 -7.46 15.12
C GLY A 192 3.34 -8.83 14.66
N LYS A 193 2.57 -9.87 14.99
CA LYS A 193 2.89 -11.26 14.63
C LYS A 193 2.89 -11.51 13.12
N PHE A 194 2.16 -10.70 12.36
CA PHE A 194 2.09 -10.81 10.91
C PHE A 194 3.48 -10.71 10.28
N PHE A 195 4.26 -9.71 10.66
CA PHE A 195 5.61 -9.50 10.10
C PHE A 195 6.62 -10.54 10.58
N GLU A 196 6.47 -11.03 11.81
CA GLU A 196 7.30 -12.12 12.33
C GLU A 196 7.08 -13.43 11.54
N SER A 197 5.90 -13.65 10.99
CA SER A 197 5.60 -14.85 10.23
C SER A 197 6.32 -14.93 8.87
N LEU A 198 6.59 -13.77 8.21
CA LEU A 198 7.44 -13.72 7.00
C LEU A 198 8.86 -14.20 7.29
N LEU A 199 9.38 -13.86 8.46
CA LEU A 199 10.70 -14.29 8.90
C LEU A 199 10.79 -15.81 9.15
N ARG A 200 9.67 -16.47 9.42
CA ARG A 200 9.61 -17.92 9.69
C ARG A 200 9.55 -18.81 8.44
N MET A 201 9.67 -18.25 7.23
CA MET A 201 9.66 -19.05 5.99
C MET A 201 10.79 -20.10 6.00
N PRO A 202 10.50 -21.41 5.82
CA PRO A 202 11.52 -22.45 5.90
C PRO A 202 12.58 -22.29 4.81
N ILE A 203 13.83 -22.56 5.16
CA ILE A 203 14.96 -22.55 4.22
C ILE A 203 14.74 -23.53 3.05
N SER A 204 14.02 -24.63 3.28
CA SER A 204 13.67 -25.61 2.26
C SER A 204 12.89 -25.01 1.08
N ASN A 205 12.08 -24.00 1.35
CA ASN A 205 11.31 -23.31 0.29
C ASN A 205 12.23 -22.51 -0.63
N MET A 206 13.23 -21.83 -0.07
CA MET A 206 14.21 -21.08 -0.86
C MET A 206 15.16 -22.01 -1.63
N LEU A 207 15.58 -23.11 -1.02
CA LEU A 207 16.36 -24.15 -1.72
C LEU A 207 15.57 -24.74 -2.88
N GLY A 208 14.31 -25.12 -2.65
CA GLY A 208 13.43 -25.63 -3.70
C GLY A 208 13.27 -24.62 -4.85
N ALA A 209 13.04 -23.35 -4.53
CA ALA A 209 12.94 -22.29 -5.52
C ALA A 209 14.23 -22.11 -6.32
N SER A 210 15.39 -22.07 -5.66
CA SER A 210 16.70 -21.90 -6.32
C SER A 210 17.11 -23.07 -7.21
N LEU A 211 16.63 -24.29 -6.90
CA LEU A 211 16.85 -25.47 -7.73
C LEU A 211 15.91 -25.52 -8.93
N TYR A 212 14.66 -25.11 -8.73
CA TYR A 212 13.66 -25.07 -9.80
C TYR A 212 13.94 -23.95 -10.81
N ASP A 213 14.25 -22.78 -10.32
CA ASP A 213 14.57 -21.58 -11.11
C ASP A 213 16.06 -21.24 -10.96
N PHE A 214 16.90 -22.17 -11.44
CA PHE A 214 18.35 -22.11 -11.23
C PHE A 214 19.01 -20.89 -11.90
N GLU A 215 18.46 -20.38 -12.98
CA GLU A 215 18.94 -19.19 -13.65
C GLU A 215 18.87 -17.96 -12.73
N ASN A 216 17.78 -17.82 -12.01
CA ASN A 216 17.53 -16.70 -11.09
C ASN A 216 17.92 -17.00 -9.63
N ARG A 217 18.68 -18.07 -9.36
CA ARG A 217 19.03 -18.53 -8.01
C ARG A 217 19.61 -17.45 -7.09
N GLN A 218 20.29 -16.45 -7.67
CA GLN A 218 20.90 -15.37 -6.89
C GLN A 218 19.85 -14.53 -6.16
N ASN A 219 18.68 -14.28 -6.76
CA ASN A 219 17.58 -13.57 -6.10
C ASN A 219 17.12 -14.30 -4.82
N TYR A 220 17.05 -15.64 -4.85
CA TYR A 220 16.66 -16.45 -3.68
C TYR A 220 17.73 -16.46 -2.59
N PHE A 221 19.00 -16.47 -2.98
CA PHE A 221 20.13 -16.36 -2.05
C PHE A 221 20.16 -14.98 -1.38
N ASN A 222 19.94 -13.92 -2.13
CA ASN A 222 19.91 -12.55 -1.62
C ASN A 222 18.71 -12.33 -0.69
N PHE A 223 17.53 -12.82 -1.08
CA PHE A 223 16.35 -12.80 -0.20
C PHE A 223 16.61 -13.53 1.13
N ARG A 224 17.24 -14.71 1.07
CA ARG A 224 17.63 -15.44 2.28
C ARG A 224 18.65 -14.69 3.12
N HIS A 225 19.63 -14.05 2.49
CA HIS A 225 20.61 -13.20 3.18
C HIS A 225 19.92 -12.04 3.90
N ARG A 226 19.05 -11.33 3.20
CA ARG A 226 18.26 -10.23 3.75
C ARG A 226 17.44 -10.66 4.96
N LYS A 227 16.73 -11.76 4.82
CA LYS A 227 15.91 -12.36 5.89
C LYS A 227 16.76 -12.68 7.13
N LEU A 228 17.93 -13.30 6.97
CA LEU A 228 18.83 -13.64 8.09
C LEU A 228 19.34 -12.40 8.84
N ILE A 229 19.68 -11.34 8.11
CA ILE A 229 20.12 -10.08 8.73
C ILE A 229 19.00 -9.56 9.63
N THR A 230 17.77 -9.52 9.12
CA THR A 230 16.61 -9.02 9.88
C THR A 230 16.26 -9.91 11.08
N GLU A 231 16.34 -11.24 10.94
CA GLU A 231 16.07 -12.19 12.04
C GLU A 231 17.04 -12.01 13.24
N ASN A 232 18.25 -11.56 12.96
CA ASN A 232 19.30 -11.42 13.98
C ASN A 232 19.38 -10.00 14.59
N LEU A 233 18.52 -9.09 14.19
CA LEU A 233 18.50 -7.75 14.77
C LEU A 233 17.91 -7.76 16.19
N ASN A 234 18.58 -7.06 17.09
CA ASN A 234 18.10 -6.86 18.44
C ASN A 234 16.99 -5.79 18.45
N ARG A 235 16.00 -5.97 19.34
CA ARG A 235 15.02 -4.92 19.63
C ARG A 235 15.68 -3.85 20.51
N CYS A 236 15.35 -2.59 20.25
CA CYS A 236 15.75 -1.51 21.14
C CYS A 236 15.06 -1.66 22.51
N SER A 237 15.71 -1.20 23.57
CA SER A 237 15.13 -1.10 24.90
C SER A 237 13.96 -0.12 24.90
N SER A 238 12.87 -0.44 25.57
CA SER A 238 11.66 0.41 25.65
C SER A 238 11.72 1.46 26.78
N ASP A 239 12.73 1.34 27.66
CA ASP A 239 12.89 2.13 28.89
C ASP A 239 13.92 3.27 28.77
N LYS A 240 14.48 3.49 27.58
CA LYS A 240 15.43 4.55 27.30
C LYS A 240 14.90 5.55 26.28
N PRO A 241 15.28 6.83 26.40
CA PRO A 241 15.03 7.81 25.35
C PRO A 241 15.56 7.34 24.00
N VAL A 242 14.90 7.71 22.91
CA VAL A 242 15.26 7.24 21.55
C VAL A 242 16.70 7.61 21.16
N ARG A 243 17.21 8.73 21.64
CA ARG A 243 18.57 9.22 21.33
C ARG A 243 19.67 8.45 22.06
N ASP A 244 19.33 7.77 23.15
CA ASP A 244 20.28 6.99 23.97
C ASP A 244 20.33 5.51 23.57
N LEU A 245 19.52 5.12 22.59
CA LEU A 245 19.46 3.75 22.09
C LEU A 245 20.60 3.45 21.10
N PRO A 246 21.09 2.20 21.03
CA PRO A 246 22.05 1.78 20.02
C PRO A 246 21.53 2.03 18.59
N VAL A 247 22.43 2.40 17.66
CA VAL A 247 22.05 2.67 16.27
C VAL A 247 21.56 1.43 15.54
N ASP A 248 22.05 0.26 15.92
CA ASP A 248 21.83 -1.03 15.26
C ASP A 248 20.68 -1.86 15.83
N CYS A 249 19.85 -1.29 16.72
CA CYS A 249 18.64 -1.96 17.18
C CYS A 249 17.41 -1.55 16.36
N ILE A 250 16.39 -2.42 16.31
CA ILE A 250 15.08 -2.11 15.72
C ILE A 250 14.21 -1.41 16.77
N GLU A 251 13.83 -0.18 16.48
CA GLU A 251 12.93 0.60 17.30
C GLU A 251 11.48 0.26 17.00
N ARG A 252 10.65 0.12 18.05
CA ARG A 252 9.24 -0.31 17.94
C ARG A 252 8.30 0.61 18.68
N ALA A 253 7.11 0.80 18.10
CA ALA A 253 5.96 1.44 18.73
C ALA A 253 4.74 0.52 18.56
N ILE A 254 4.11 0.12 19.67
CA ILE A 254 2.98 -0.83 19.67
C ILE A 254 1.64 -0.17 19.38
N THR A 255 1.55 1.14 19.60
CA THR A 255 0.36 1.96 19.36
C THR A 255 0.75 3.29 18.71
N PRO A 256 -0.22 4.01 18.09
CA PRO A 256 0.05 5.35 17.58
C PRO A 256 0.52 6.33 18.67
N GLU A 257 -0.02 6.25 19.90
CA GLU A 257 0.43 7.05 21.04
C GLU A 257 1.94 6.88 21.29
N VAL A 258 2.42 5.63 21.30
CA VAL A 258 3.85 5.34 21.49
C VAL A 258 4.68 5.83 20.30
N LEU A 259 4.14 5.73 19.07
CA LEU A 259 4.80 6.27 17.88
C LEU A 259 5.00 7.79 18.01
N PHE A 260 3.95 8.53 18.37
CA PHE A 260 4.03 10.00 18.52
C PHE A 260 4.99 10.40 19.62
N ASN A 261 4.95 9.76 20.79
CA ASN A 261 5.89 10.04 21.88
C ASN A 261 7.35 9.83 21.45
N LYS A 262 7.63 8.84 20.61
CA LYS A 262 8.98 8.61 20.09
C LYS A 262 9.37 9.63 19.01
N LEU A 263 8.43 10.11 18.20
CA LEU A 263 8.67 11.20 17.26
C LEU A 263 8.95 12.50 18.00
N ASP A 264 8.23 12.77 19.09
CA ASP A 264 8.50 13.92 19.99
C ASP A 264 9.91 13.82 20.62
N ASP A 265 10.32 12.64 21.07
CA ASP A 265 11.68 12.40 21.60
C ASP A 265 12.75 12.64 20.53
N TRP A 266 12.50 12.29 19.27
CA TRP A 266 13.38 12.62 18.15
C TRP A 266 13.37 14.12 17.85
N GLY A 267 12.21 14.79 17.97
CA GLY A 267 12.06 16.24 17.81
C GLY A 267 12.32 16.74 16.38
N TYR A 268 12.03 15.89 15.38
CA TYR A 268 12.14 16.27 13.96
C TYR A 268 10.75 16.43 13.32
N ASP A 269 10.58 17.45 12.51
CA ASP A 269 9.32 17.70 11.81
C ASP A 269 8.94 16.50 10.93
N SER A 270 7.75 15.96 11.16
CA SER A 270 7.23 14.83 10.39
C SER A 270 5.71 14.92 10.21
N ILE A 271 5.20 14.30 9.15
CA ILE A 271 3.77 14.07 8.91
C ILE A 271 3.52 12.58 8.95
N VAL A 272 2.47 12.16 9.69
CA VAL A 272 2.05 10.77 9.84
C VAL A 272 0.75 10.57 9.08
N ILE A 273 0.75 9.73 8.05
CA ILE A 273 -0.35 9.57 7.10
C ILE A 273 -0.98 8.18 7.25
N PRO A 274 -2.18 8.07 7.87
CA PRO A 274 -2.93 6.82 7.90
C PRO A 274 -3.34 6.35 6.50
N HIS A 275 -3.24 5.04 6.26
CA HIS A 275 -3.63 4.40 5.00
C HIS A 275 -4.04 2.94 5.18
N GLY A 276 -4.31 2.23 4.07
CA GLY A 276 -4.63 0.80 4.06
C GLY A 276 -5.98 0.46 4.69
N THR A 277 -6.92 1.40 4.76
CA THR A 277 -8.16 1.27 5.53
C THR A 277 -9.31 0.64 4.74
N ALA A 278 -9.24 0.65 3.43
CA ALA A 278 -10.36 0.26 2.56
C ALA A 278 -10.38 -1.23 2.24
N TRP A 279 -9.22 -1.86 2.17
CA TRP A 279 -9.12 -3.22 1.67
C TRP A 279 -9.27 -4.26 2.78
N GLY A 280 -10.17 -5.23 2.54
CA GLY A 280 -10.50 -6.27 3.51
C GLY A 280 -9.36 -7.17 3.94
N ASN A 281 -8.28 -7.24 3.19
CA ASN A 281 -7.11 -8.00 3.57
C ASN A 281 -6.26 -7.30 4.65
N THR A 282 -6.32 -5.99 4.72
CA THR A 282 -5.56 -5.18 5.69
C THR A 282 -6.39 -4.79 6.90
N ALA A 283 -7.71 -4.63 6.76
CA ALA A 283 -8.60 -4.20 7.82
C ALA A 283 -9.63 -5.29 8.18
N PRO A 284 -9.81 -5.65 9.46
CA PRO A 284 -10.86 -6.57 9.89
C PRO A 284 -12.27 -5.98 9.63
N PRO A 285 -13.32 -6.82 9.61
CA PRO A 285 -14.67 -6.39 9.21
C PRO A 285 -15.26 -5.25 10.01
N LEU A 286 -14.99 -5.24 11.30
CA LEU A 286 -15.48 -4.25 12.25
C LEU A 286 -14.45 -3.16 12.56
N ALA A 287 -13.38 -3.06 11.74
CA ALA A 287 -12.45 -1.95 11.87
C ALA A 287 -13.20 -0.63 11.69
N ALA A 288 -12.88 0.31 12.56
CA ALA A 288 -13.48 1.64 12.56
C ALA A 288 -12.43 2.69 12.93
N TRP A 289 -12.60 3.88 12.40
CA TRP A 289 -11.74 5.02 12.72
C TRP A 289 -11.73 5.36 14.21
N ASP A 290 -12.77 4.99 14.98
CA ASP A 290 -12.84 5.20 16.43
C ASP A 290 -11.62 4.65 17.19
N THR A 291 -11.06 3.53 16.72
CA THR A 291 -9.84 2.95 17.33
C THR A 291 -8.61 3.84 17.09
N GLN A 292 -8.57 4.57 15.99
CA GLN A 292 -7.44 5.41 15.58
C GLN A 292 -7.65 6.88 15.92
N LEU A 293 -8.89 7.38 15.74
CA LEU A 293 -9.25 8.78 15.93
C LEU A 293 -9.86 8.99 17.33
N ASN A 294 -9.02 9.07 18.31
CA ASN A 294 -9.33 9.39 19.71
C ASN A 294 -8.12 10.09 20.33
N LYS A 295 -8.30 10.64 21.52
CA LYS A 295 -7.29 11.46 22.21
C LYS A 295 -5.91 10.80 22.35
N LYS A 296 -5.84 9.46 22.39
CA LYS A 296 -4.56 8.75 22.54
C LYS A 296 -3.88 8.44 21.22
N ASN A 297 -4.67 8.07 20.22
CA ASN A 297 -4.17 7.49 18.98
C ASN A 297 -4.17 8.47 17.81
N HIS A 298 -4.66 9.71 18.04
CA HIS A 298 -4.61 10.81 17.08
C HIS A 298 -3.83 11.98 17.65
N ASN A 299 -2.89 12.49 16.85
CA ASN A 299 -2.17 13.72 17.14
C ASN A 299 -2.28 14.66 15.93
N PRO A 300 -3.00 15.80 16.04
CA PRO A 300 -3.24 16.72 14.94
C PRO A 300 -1.96 17.44 14.46
N ASP A 301 -0.90 17.49 15.27
CA ASP A 301 0.38 18.07 14.85
C ASP A 301 1.09 17.19 13.83
N TYR A 302 0.90 15.88 13.91
CA TYR A 302 1.46 14.89 12.98
C TYR A 302 0.48 14.45 11.90
N GLN A 303 -0.80 14.18 12.28
CA GLN A 303 -1.79 13.57 11.39
C GLN A 303 -2.65 14.60 10.67
N LYS A 304 -2.05 15.29 9.73
CA LYS A 304 -2.70 16.33 8.90
C LYS A 304 -3.28 15.79 7.60
N LEU A 305 -2.83 14.62 7.15
CA LEU A 305 -3.19 13.99 5.89
C LEU A 305 -3.75 12.59 6.12
N ILE A 306 -4.60 12.15 5.18
CA ILE A 306 -5.10 10.78 5.08
C ILE A 306 -4.96 10.31 3.62
N GLU A 307 -4.51 9.07 3.42
CA GLU A 307 -4.50 8.49 2.09
C GLU A 307 -5.87 7.88 1.77
N LEU A 308 -6.56 8.51 0.80
CA LEU A 308 -7.85 8.03 0.31
C LEU A 308 -7.72 6.85 -0.63
N TYR A 309 -6.67 6.83 -1.42
CA TYR A 309 -6.55 6.00 -2.61
C TYR A 309 -5.12 5.51 -2.79
N SER A 310 -4.98 4.19 -2.96
CA SER A 310 -3.73 3.60 -3.40
C SER A 310 -3.95 2.44 -4.37
N GLY A 311 -2.88 1.77 -4.77
CA GLY A 311 -2.95 0.50 -5.50
C GLY A 311 -3.72 -0.59 -4.74
N HIS A 312 -3.89 -0.44 -3.44
CA HIS A 312 -4.56 -1.38 -2.55
C HIS A 312 -5.99 -1.00 -2.17
N GLY A 313 -6.56 0.04 -2.74
CA GLY A 313 -7.98 0.35 -2.57
C GLY A 313 -8.32 1.83 -2.43
N ASN A 314 -9.57 2.09 -2.06
CA ASN A 314 -10.17 3.40 -1.94
C ASN A 314 -10.98 3.51 -0.64
N THR A 315 -10.75 4.56 0.14
CA THR A 315 -11.47 4.82 1.40
C THR A 315 -12.63 5.79 1.22
N GLU A 316 -12.84 6.34 0.03
CA GLU A 316 -13.98 7.18 -0.25
C GLU A 316 -15.26 6.35 -0.41
N GLU A 317 -16.32 6.71 0.28
CA GLU A 317 -17.60 6.05 0.18
C GLU A 317 -18.51 6.79 -0.82
N TYR A 318 -18.74 6.18 -1.97
CA TYR A 318 -19.61 6.73 -3.04
C TYR A 318 -20.66 5.72 -3.52
N ARG A 319 -20.77 4.57 -2.85
CA ARG A 319 -21.79 3.53 -3.06
C ARG A 319 -22.33 3.07 -1.71
N SER A 320 -23.61 2.77 -1.66
CA SER A 320 -24.26 2.22 -0.45
C SER A 320 -24.03 0.72 -0.25
N TRP A 321 -23.20 0.10 -1.09
CA TRP A 321 -22.91 -1.33 -1.00
C TRP A 321 -22.05 -1.66 0.22
N ARG A 322 -22.30 -2.84 0.79
CA ARG A 322 -21.59 -3.32 1.99
C ARG A 322 -21.06 -4.71 1.77
N THR A 323 -19.90 -4.97 2.32
CA THR A 323 -19.36 -6.32 2.37
C THR A 323 -20.12 -7.19 3.38
N LEU A 324 -20.64 -6.57 4.43
CA LEU A 324 -21.46 -7.17 5.46
C LEU A 324 -22.34 -6.10 6.13
N ASN A 325 -23.47 -6.52 6.73
CA ASN A 325 -24.27 -5.68 7.60
C ASN A 325 -23.80 -5.89 9.05
N VAL A 326 -23.84 -4.81 9.83
CA VAL A 326 -23.50 -4.81 11.26
C VAL A 326 -24.68 -4.21 12.02
N THR A 327 -25.19 -4.90 13.03
CA THR A 327 -26.20 -4.35 13.93
C THR A 327 -25.56 -3.54 15.06
N LYS A 328 -26.38 -2.84 15.87
CA LYS A 328 -25.93 -2.12 17.07
C LYS A 328 -25.22 -3.03 18.10
N ASP A 329 -25.58 -4.31 18.12
CA ASP A 329 -24.98 -5.32 19.00
C ASP A 329 -23.79 -6.06 18.36
N ASP A 330 -23.17 -5.49 17.33
CA ASP A 330 -22.07 -6.08 16.56
C ASP A 330 -22.43 -7.44 15.91
N ILE A 331 -23.70 -7.74 15.69
CA ILE A 331 -24.12 -8.95 14.99
C ILE A 331 -23.91 -8.75 13.49
N LEU A 332 -23.15 -9.67 12.90
CA LEU A 332 -22.79 -9.63 11.49
C LEU A 332 -23.79 -10.44 10.65
N SER A 333 -24.15 -9.92 9.48
CA SER A 333 -24.95 -10.66 8.50
C SER A 333 -24.52 -10.35 7.08
N CYS A 334 -24.86 -11.25 6.16
CA CYS A 334 -24.53 -11.10 4.75
C CYS A 334 -25.60 -10.25 4.04
N PRO A 335 -25.23 -9.13 3.37
CA PRO A 335 -26.14 -8.34 2.57
C PRO A 335 -26.72 -9.13 1.38
N GLN A 336 -27.91 -8.73 0.92
CA GLN A 336 -28.44 -9.23 -0.36
C GLN A 336 -27.71 -8.57 -1.53
N PRO A 337 -27.61 -9.24 -2.69
CA PRO A 337 -27.12 -8.61 -3.90
C PRO A 337 -27.97 -7.39 -4.29
N SER A 338 -27.33 -6.41 -4.88
CA SER A 338 -27.96 -5.22 -5.47
C SER A 338 -27.49 -5.04 -6.91
N PRO A 339 -28.16 -4.22 -7.73
CA PRO A 339 -27.68 -3.93 -9.07
C PRO A 339 -26.23 -3.45 -9.06
N GLY A 340 -25.38 -4.08 -9.86
CA GLY A 340 -23.96 -3.77 -9.97
C GLY A 340 -23.04 -4.32 -8.87
N PHE A 341 -23.59 -5.01 -7.84
CA PHE A 341 -22.77 -5.56 -6.75
C PHE A 341 -23.34 -6.84 -6.14
N THR A 342 -22.50 -7.88 -6.04
CA THR A 342 -22.78 -9.12 -5.31
C THR A 342 -21.80 -9.26 -4.15
N PRO A 343 -22.25 -9.30 -2.88
CA PRO A 343 -21.36 -9.52 -1.75
C PRO A 343 -20.65 -10.89 -1.84
N GLU A 344 -19.38 -10.97 -1.44
CA GLU A 344 -18.63 -12.24 -1.45
C GLU A 344 -19.27 -13.30 -0.55
N CYS A 345 -19.79 -12.91 0.61
CA CYS A 345 -20.50 -13.82 1.49
C CYS A 345 -21.75 -14.42 0.82
N TYR A 346 -22.44 -13.64 -0.03
CA TYR A 346 -23.58 -14.15 -0.77
C TYR A 346 -23.14 -15.21 -1.79
N GLN A 347 -22.07 -14.93 -2.52
CA GLN A 347 -21.49 -15.86 -3.49
C GLN A 347 -20.98 -17.14 -2.82
N ALA A 348 -20.41 -17.05 -1.62
CA ALA A 348 -20.04 -18.24 -0.82
C ALA A 348 -21.24 -19.19 -0.64
N GLY A 349 -22.40 -18.62 -0.34
CA GLY A 349 -23.66 -19.38 -0.25
C GLY A 349 -24.07 -20.01 -1.58
N GLU A 350 -23.96 -19.28 -2.68
CA GLU A 350 -24.34 -19.80 -4.01
C GLU A 350 -23.40 -20.94 -4.46
N ILE A 351 -22.10 -20.83 -4.23
CA ILE A 351 -21.14 -21.91 -4.52
C ILE A 351 -21.51 -23.19 -3.76
N ILE A 352 -21.81 -23.08 -2.47
CA ILE A 352 -22.19 -24.24 -1.65
C ILE A 352 -23.57 -24.78 -2.07
N ARG A 353 -24.53 -23.92 -2.40
CA ARG A 353 -25.85 -24.32 -2.90
C ARG A 353 -25.74 -25.15 -4.16
N GLU A 354 -24.97 -24.69 -5.13
CA GLU A 354 -24.80 -25.39 -6.41
C GLU A 354 -24.10 -26.73 -6.22
N ARG A 355 -23.02 -26.79 -5.46
CA ARG A 355 -22.32 -28.03 -5.15
C ARG A 355 -23.21 -29.04 -4.41
N CYS A 356 -24.09 -28.56 -3.53
CA CYS A 356 -25.07 -29.39 -2.83
C CYS A 356 -26.11 -29.96 -3.81
N ARG A 357 -26.61 -29.18 -4.77
CA ARG A 357 -27.54 -29.63 -5.81
C ARG A 357 -26.92 -30.69 -6.72
N VAL A 358 -25.67 -30.47 -7.14
CA VAL A 358 -24.91 -31.44 -7.93
C VAL A 358 -24.71 -32.76 -7.15
N SER A 359 -24.62 -32.70 -5.83
CA SER A 359 -24.53 -33.85 -4.94
C SER A 359 -25.88 -34.48 -4.61
N ALA A 360 -26.95 -34.16 -5.36
CA ALA A 360 -28.31 -34.63 -5.17
C ALA A 360 -28.96 -34.31 -3.81
N GLY A 361 -28.55 -33.21 -3.19
CA GLY A 361 -29.20 -32.66 -1.99
C GLY A 361 -30.59 -32.09 -2.28
N SER A 362 -31.51 -32.19 -1.30
CA SER A 362 -32.82 -31.53 -1.43
C SER A 362 -32.68 -30.00 -1.49
N ILE A 363 -33.66 -29.31 -2.07
CA ILE A 363 -33.67 -27.84 -2.15
C ILE A 363 -33.51 -27.22 -0.75
N GLU A 364 -34.30 -27.73 0.20
CA GLU A 364 -34.29 -27.24 1.59
C GLU A 364 -32.93 -27.42 2.26
N GLU A 365 -32.29 -28.58 2.11
CA GLU A 365 -30.94 -28.84 2.65
C GLU A 365 -29.90 -27.96 1.99
N CYS A 366 -29.95 -27.75 0.67
CA CYS A 366 -29.00 -26.91 -0.05
C CYS A 366 -29.14 -25.43 0.32
N ASP A 367 -30.36 -24.96 0.55
CA ASP A 367 -30.61 -23.61 1.04
C ASP A 367 -30.14 -23.41 2.48
N LYS A 368 -30.27 -24.43 3.33
CA LYS A 368 -29.72 -24.41 4.69
C LYS A 368 -28.18 -24.34 4.67
N ARG A 369 -27.52 -25.13 3.82
CA ARG A 369 -26.07 -25.10 3.66
C ARG A 369 -25.58 -23.77 3.09
N ALA A 370 -26.32 -23.17 2.17
CA ALA A 370 -26.01 -21.84 1.63
C ALA A 370 -26.07 -20.74 2.72
N ARG A 371 -27.09 -20.77 3.57
CA ARG A 371 -27.17 -19.85 4.73
C ARG A 371 -25.98 -20.00 5.65
N ALA A 372 -25.64 -21.23 6.04
CA ALA A 372 -24.47 -21.50 6.87
C ALA A 372 -23.15 -21.03 6.23
N ALA A 373 -23.02 -21.14 4.90
CA ALA A 373 -21.84 -20.65 4.19
C ALA A 373 -21.72 -19.12 4.23
N ARG A 374 -22.85 -18.41 4.11
CA ARG A 374 -22.88 -16.94 4.23
C ARG A 374 -22.48 -16.50 5.64
N GLU A 375 -23.04 -17.13 6.68
CA GLU A 375 -22.71 -16.86 8.06
C GLU A 375 -21.22 -17.13 8.37
N ASN A 376 -20.70 -18.30 7.95
CA ASN A 376 -19.30 -18.63 8.18
C ASN A 376 -18.35 -17.67 7.45
N HIS A 377 -18.69 -17.27 6.24
CA HIS A 377 -17.90 -16.28 5.48
C HIS A 377 -17.82 -14.96 6.23
N VAL A 378 -18.96 -14.43 6.66
CA VAL A 378 -19.05 -13.16 7.39
C VAL A 378 -18.25 -13.20 8.69
N ASN A 379 -18.38 -14.29 9.46
CA ASN A 379 -17.70 -14.47 10.74
C ASN A 379 -16.19 -14.79 10.61
N SER A 380 -15.70 -15.06 9.40
CA SER A 380 -14.31 -15.45 9.16
C SER A 380 -13.48 -14.41 8.42
N ASN A 381 -14.03 -13.24 8.17
CA ASN A 381 -13.33 -12.16 7.48
C ASN A 381 -12.11 -11.68 8.33
N PRO A 382 -10.94 -11.47 7.74
CA PRO A 382 -10.61 -11.38 6.31
C PRO A 382 -10.44 -12.73 5.58
N PHE A 383 -10.67 -13.84 6.26
CA PHE A 383 -10.44 -15.19 5.74
C PHE A 383 -11.70 -15.87 5.16
N GLY A 384 -12.76 -15.09 4.88
CA GLY A 384 -14.05 -15.59 4.42
C GLY A 384 -13.97 -16.55 3.23
N LEU A 385 -13.11 -16.26 2.26
CA LEU A 385 -12.88 -17.13 1.09
C LEU A 385 -12.45 -18.55 1.47
N LEU A 386 -11.75 -18.72 2.58
CA LEU A 386 -11.27 -20.02 3.05
C LEU A 386 -12.37 -20.90 3.66
N THR A 387 -13.54 -20.31 3.97
CA THR A 387 -14.69 -21.07 4.50
C THR A 387 -15.36 -21.95 3.47
N VAL A 388 -15.07 -21.73 2.16
CA VAL A 388 -15.58 -22.52 1.04
C VAL A 388 -14.48 -23.51 0.59
N PRO A 389 -14.50 -24.79 1.04
CA PRO A 389 -13.44 -25.73 0.79
C PRO A 389 -13.20 -25.95 -0.70
N GLY A 390 -11.92 -25.93 -1.11
CA GLY A 390 -11.50 -26.20 -2.49
C GLY A 390 -12.07 -25.29 -3.56
N SER A 391 -12.63 -24.12 -3.22
CA SER A 391 -13.18 -23.20 -4.22
C SER A 391 -12.09 -22.62 -5.14
N GLU A 392 -12.44 -22.40 -6.40
CA GLU A 392 -11.58 -21.82 -7.43
C GLU A 392 -11.98 -20.36 -7.70
N SER A 393 -11.05 -19.56 -8.23
CA SER A 393 -11.28 -18.13 -8.51
C SER A 393 -12.53 -17.87 -9.36
N ASN A 394 -12.77 -18.73 -10.37
CA ASN A 394 -13.88 -18.61 -11.28
C ASN A 394 -15.26 -18.89 -10.65
N GLU A 395 -15.32 -19.61 -9.52
CA GLU A 395 -16.58 -19.84 -8.81
C GLU A 395 -17.08 -18.57 -8.08
N TRP A 396 -16.15 -17.66 -7.78
CA TRP A 396 -16.48 -16.40 -7.10
C TRP A 396 -17.07 -15.34 -8.03
N LEU A 397 -17.00 -15.55 -9.34
CA LEU A 397 -17.49 -14.62 -10.37
C LEU A 397 -16.99 -13.17 -10.08
N ASP A 398 -17.86 -12.19 -10.26
CA ASP A 398 -17.57 -10.77 -10.00
C ASP A 398 -17.94 -10.34 -8.57
N SER A 399 -18.18 -11.29 -7.66
CA SER A 399 -18.56 -10.97 -6.28
C SER A 399 -17.49 -10.14 -5.57
N GLY A 400 -17.94 -9.18 -4.78
CA GLY A 400 -17.07 -8.23 -4.07
C GLY A 400 -16.48 -7.13 -4.97
N GLN A 401 -16.79 -7.11 -6.27
CA GLN A 401 -16.34 -6.09 -7.22
C GLN A 401 -17.47 -5.15 -7.61
N CYS A 402 -17.12 -3.92 -7.90
CA CYS A 402 -18.01 -2.97 -8.52
C CYS A 402 -17.96 -3.15 -10.04
N LEU A 403 -19.09 -3.47 -10.66
CA LEU A 403 -19.17 -3.74 -12.10
C LEU A 403 -19.21 -2.48 -12.96
N ASP A 404 -19.69 -1.36 -12.41
CA ASP A 404 -19.87 -0.08 -13.09
C ASP A 404 -18.97 1.04 -12.53
N CYS A 405 -18.07 0.72 -11.61
CA CYS A 405 -17.12 1.66 -11.08
C CYS A 405 -15.88 1.76 -11.95
N PHE A 406 -15.34 2.96 -12.02
CA PHE A 406 -13.93 3.09 -12.38
C PHE A 406 -13.06 2.58 -11.22
N LEU A 407 -11.91 2.01 -11.56
CA LEU A 407 -10.91 1.58 -10.61
C LEU A 407 -10.57 2.69 -9.61
N PRO A 408 -10.32 2.38 -8.36
CA PRO A 408 -10.19 1.08 -7.70
C PRO A 408 -11.50 0.56 -7.14
N ALA A 409 -11.41 -0.62 -6.50
CA ALA A 409 -12.51 -1.12 -5.70
C ALA A 409 -12.99 -0.06 -4.70
N PHE A 410 -14.31 0.04 -4.56
CA PHE A 410 -14.92 0.93 -3.59
C PHE A 410 -14.65 0.45 -2.16
N ASN A 411 -14.77 1.37 -1.20
CA ASN A 411 -14.73 1.04 0.22
C ASN A 411 -16.03 0.36 0.64
N TYR A 412 -15.94 -0.87 1.13
CA TYR A 412 -17.08 -1.61 1.69
C TYR A 412 -17.04 -1.72 3.22
N ARG A 413 -16.26 -0.88 3.88
CA ARG A 413 -16.22 -0.71 5.33
C ARG A 413 -16.55 0.73 5.70
N PRO A 414 -17.83 1.06 5.84
CA PRO A 414 -18.29 2.45 6.02
C PRO A 414 -17.61 3.18 7.17
N GLN A 415 -17.38 2.47 8.30
CA GLN A 415 -16.70 3.04 9.47
C GLN A 415 -15.18 3.26 9.27
N MET A 416 -14.63 2.83 8.15
CA MET A 416 -13.26 3.12 7.70
C MET A 416 -13.23 4.11 6.53
N SER A 417 -14.38 4.68 6.16
CA SER A 417 -14.44 5.68 5.09
C SER A 417 -13.87 7.03 5.53
N ALA A 418 -13.43 7.81 4.55
CA ALA A 418 -13.00 9.19 4.78
C ALA A 418 -14.14 10.06 5.31
N GLN A 419 -15.37 9.84 4.81
CA GLN A 419 -16.57 10.54 5.27
C GLN A 419 -16.83 10.26 6.75
N TYR A 420 -16.70 9.01 7.17
CA TYR A 420 -16.83 8.66 8.60
C TYR A 420 -15.74 9.31 9.45
N ALA A 421 -14.48 9.31 9.00
CA ALA A 421 -13.37 9.97 9.69
C ALA A 421 -13.64 11.47 9.93
N LEU A 422 -14.26 12.15 8.95
CA LEU A 422 -14.62 13.57 9.09
C LEU A 422 -15.87 13.80 9.96
N ALA A 423 -16.76 12.79 10.06
CA ALA A 423 -18.03 12.92 10.77
C ALA A 423 -17.92 12.64 12.28
N ILE A 424 -17.01 11.75 12.69
CA ILE A 424 -16.86 11.40 14.11
C ILE A 424 -16.30 12.58 14.93
N ARG A 425 -16.64 12.57 16.23
CA ARG A 425 -16.21 13.60 17.18
C ARG A 425 -15.68 12.95 18.46
N ASP A 426 -14.71 13.60 19.05
CA ASP A 426 -14.26 13.30 20.42
C ASP A 426 -15.10 14.12 21.41
N PHE A 427 -15.99 13.44 22.15
CA PHE A 427 -16.87 14.00 23.16
C PHE A 427 -16.26 14.00 24.57
N THR A 428 -14.99 13.72 24.71
CA THR A 428 -14.31 13.74 26.02
C THR A 428 -14.08 15.16 26.54
N ASN A 429 -14.20 16.18 25.67
CA ASN A 429 -14.12 17.59 26.01
C ASN A 429 -15.51 18.23 26.07
N GLU A 430 -15.66 19.36 26.75
CA GLU A 430 -16.91 20.14 26.81
C GLU A 430 -17.39 20.55 25.40
N GLU A 431 -16.45 20.88 24.49
CA GLU A 431 -16.72 21.11 23.08
C GLU A 431 -16.22 19.89 22.26
N PRO A 432 -17.11 19.15 21.59
CA PRO A 432 -16.72 18.00 20.78
C PRO A 432 -15.78 18.40 19.64
N GLN A 433 -14.57 17.84 19.64
CA GLN A 433 -13.57 18.11 18.63
C GLN A 433 -13.68 17.12 17.47
N GLY A 434 -13.65 17.64 16.24
CA GLY A 434 -13.60 16.82 15.05
C GLY A 434 -12.19 16.68 14.50
N TYR A 435 -12.03 15.71 13.62
CA TYR A 435 -10.77 15.43 12.96
C TYR A 435 -10.69 16.12 11.61
N ARG A 436 -9.53 16.63 11.24
CA ARG A 436 -9.32 17.45 10.04
C ARG A 436 -8.15 16.90 9.23
N PHE A 437 -8.41 16.56 7.99
CA PHE A 437 -7.41 15.98 7.10
C PHE A 437 -7.42 16.65 5.73
N GLY A 438 -6.24 16.77 5.13
CA GLY A 438 -6.07 16.85 3.70
C GLY A 438 -6.10 15.43 3.11
N PHE A 439 -6.66 15.27 1.93
CA PHE A 439 -6.78 13.99 1.26
C PHE A 439 -5.68 13.80 0.23
N ILE A 440 -5.00 12.65 0.27
CA ILE A 440 -3.97 12.30 -0.71
C ILE A 440 -4.29 10.97 -1.39
N GLY A 441 -3.71 10.76 -2.57
CA GLY A 441 -3.59 9.46 -3.21
C GLY A 441 -2.13 9.10 -3.38
N SER A 442 -1.84 7.81 -3.43
CA SER A 442 -0.49 7.27 -3.60
C SER A 442 -0.54 5.96 -4.39
N SER A 443 0.61 5.35 -4.71
CA SER A 443 0.61 4.07 -5.40
C SER A 443 0.64 2.87 -4.45
N ASP A 444 1.35 2.96 -3.35
CA ASP A 444 1.71 1.83 -2.50
C ASP A 444 2.42 0.74 -3.33
N ASN A 445 3.28 1.21 -4.24
CA ASN A 445 3.97 0.35 -5.19
C ASN A 445 5.16 -0.34 -4.53
N HIS A 446 5.23 -1.67 -4.64
CA HIS A 446 6.27 -2.51 -4.05
C HIS A 446 7.44 -2.83 -5.01
N GLN A 447 7.75 -1.93 -5.95
CA GLN A 447 8.78 -2.12 -6.97
C GLN A 447 9.60 -0.86 -7.24
N SER A 448 9.67 0.05 -6.26
CA SER A 448 10.35 1.35 -6.42
C SER A 448 9.86 2.14 -7.65
N ARG A 449 8.54 2.15 -7.90
CA ARG A 449 7.92 2.80 -9.07
C ARG A 449 6.86 3.82 -8.64
N PRO A 450 7.25 4.99 -8.12
CA PRO A 450 6.31 6.01 -7.70
C PRO A 450 5.43 6.51 -8.85
N GLY A 451 4.14 6.70 -8.55
CA GLY A 451 3.18 7.28 -9.48
C GLY A 451 2.79 6.40 -10.65
N THR A 452 2.78 5.09 -10.49
CA THR A 452 2.41 4.11 -11.54
C THR A 452 1.01 4.30 -12.11
N GLY A 453 0.13 5.08 -11.44
CA GLY A 453 -1.21 5.43 -11.95
C GLY A 453 -1.25 6.43 -13.12
N TYR A 454 -0.12 6.92 -13.61
CA TYR A 454 -0.09 7.87 -14.75
C TYR A 454 -0.64 7.27 -16.06
N LYS A 455 -0.60 5.96 -16.21
CA LYS A 455 -1.22 5.19 -17.29
C LYS A 455 -1.74 3.85 -16.75
N GLU A 456 -2.94 3.46 -17.15
CA GLU A 456 -3.48 2.12 -16.94
C GLU A 456 -2.89 1.11 -17.94
N VAL A 457 -1.56 0.99 -17.95
CA VAL A 457 -0.82 0.03 -18.75
C VAL A 457 0.03 -0.84 -17.87
N LEU A 458 0.34 -2.05 -18.33
CA LEU A 458 1.22 -2.96 -17.61
C LEU A 458 0.79 -3.20 -16.15
N ARG A 459 -0.52 -3.22 -15.87
CA ARG A 459 -1.08 -3.39 -14.53
C ARG A 459 -0.43 -4.54 -13.77
N TYR A 460 -0.19 -5.65 -14.47
CA TYR A 460 0.46 -6.83 -13.92
C TYR A 460 1.88 -6.55 -13.39
N LEU A 461 2.65 -5.68 -14.06
CA LEU A 461 4.01 -5.31 -13.66
C LEU A 461 4.04 -4.14 -12.68
N ASN A 462 3.06 -3.24 -12.75
CA ASN A 462 3.02 -2.00 -11.99
C ASN A 462 2.13 -2.06 -10.73
N SER A 463 1.66 -3.24 -10.35
CA SER A 463 0.90 -3.48 -9.13
C SER A 463 1.30 -4.80 -8.50
N ASP A 464 0.77 -5.10 -7.31
CA ASP A 464 1.04 -6.36 -6.60
C ASP A 464 0.20 -7.55 -7.10
N SER A 465 -0.38 -7.43 -8.30
CA SER A 465 -1.22 -8.49 -8.90
C SER A 465 -0.45 -9.71 -9.44
N LYS A 466 0.86 -9.73 -9.34
CA LYS A 466 1.77 -10.76 -9.91
C LYS A 466 1.57 -12.16 -9.34
N TYR A 467 1.10 -12.26 -8.11
CA TYR A 467 0.93 -13.55 -7.42
C TYR A 467 -0.13 -14.48 -8.04
N SER A 468 -0.84 -14.05 -9.07
CA SER A 468 -2.05 -14.72 -9.58
C SER A 468 -1.79 -15.91 -10.51
N SER A 469 -0.56 -16.35 -10.72
CA SER A 469 -0.28 -17.40 -11.71
C SER A 469 -0.66 -18.80 -11.26
N LYS A 470 -1.43 -19.49 -12.12
CA LYS A 470 -1.74 -20.92 -11.98
C LYS A 470 -0.51 -21.82 -12.05
N ASN A 471 0.58 -21.35 -12.63
CA ASN A 471 1.82 -22.10 -12.84
C ASN A 471 2.87 -21.86 -11.74
N ASN A 472 2.50 -21.20 -10.65
CA ASN A 472 3.43 -20.93 -9.57
C ASN A 472 3.74 -22.21 -8.78
N LEU A 473 4.95 -22.75 -8.96
CA LEU A 473 5.38 -24.00 -8.31
C LEU A 473 5.33 -23.90 -6.78
N LEU A 474 5.69 -22.76 -6.19
CA LEU A 474 5.61 -22.57 -4.73
C LEU A 474 4.18 -22.72 -4.23
N LEU A 475 3.21 -22.20 -4.97
CA LEU A 475 1.79 -22.38 -4.67
C LEU A 475 1.33 -23.81 -4.95
N SER A 476 1.94 -24.52 -5.91
CA SER A 476 1.65 -25.93 -6.20
C SER A 476 2.27 -26.91 -5.20
N MET A 477 3.40 -26.56 -4.58
CA MET A 477 4.05 -27.32 -3.50
C MET A 477 3.40 -27.06 -2.14
N GLY A 478 2.43 -26.15 -2.07
CA GLY A 478 1.61 -25.92 -0.88
C GLY A 478 0.82 -27.16 -0.44
N PRO A 479 0.09 -27.10 0.69
CA PRO A 479 -0.71 -28.21 1.16
C PRO A 479 -1.66 -28.70 0.05
N LYS A 480 -1.91 -30.00 -0.01
CA LYS A 480 -2.75 -30.65 -1.04
C LYS A 480 -4.00 -29.81 -1.31
N LYS A 481 -4.38 -29.71 -2.61
CA LYS A 481 -5.62 -29.06 -3.02
C LYS A 481 -6.78 -29.61 -2.20
N GLU A 482 -7.44 -28.72 -1.47
CA GLU A 482 -8.58 -29.09 -0.66
C GLU A 482 -9.73 -29.56 -1.57
N PRO A 483 -10.41 -30.67 -1.24
CA PRO A 483 -11.52 -31.13 -2.08
C PRO A 483 -12.66 -30.11 -2.10
N GLN A 484 -13.34 -30.02 -3.23
CA GLN A 484 -14.57 -29.24 -3.35
C GLN A 484 -15.70 -29.94 -2.59
N LEU A 485 -16.05 -29.40 -1.43
CA LEU A 485 -17.10 -29.98 -0.60
C LEU A 485 -18.42 -29.22 -0.81
N PRO A 486 -19.58 -29.92 -0.72
CA PRO A 486 -20.90 -29.31 -0.78
C PRO A 486 -21.35 -28.70 0.58
N SER A 487 -20.40 -28.37 1.42
CA SER A 487 -20.61 -27.76 2.73
C SER A 487 -19.48 -26.80 3.07
N THR A 488 -19.81 -25.77 3.82
CA THR A 488 -18.84 -24.81 4.37
C THR A 488 -18.10 -25.38 5.58
N LYS A 489 -17.00 -24.75 5.96
CA LYS A 489 -16.29 -25.02 7.21
C LYS A 489 -16.20 -23.76 8.07
N ILE A 490 -16.17 -23.96 9.38
CA ILE A 490 -15.88 -22.90 10.36
C ILE A 490 -14.37 -22.80 10.51
N LEU A 491 -13.85 -21.57 10.53
CA LEU A 491 -12.44 -21.31 10.73
C LEU A 491 -12.17 -20.92 12.20
N ASP A 492 -11.11 -21.51 12.75
CA ASP A 492 -10.56 -21.07 14.03
C ASP A 492 -9.61 -19.90 13.76
N LEU A 493 -10.10 -18.67 13.89
CA LEU A 493 -9.37 -17.46 13.55
C LEU A 493 -8.06 -17.30 14.35
N LYS A 494 -8.00 -17.83 15.58
CA LYS A 494 -6.77 -17.78 16.40
C LYS A 494 -5.60 -18.50 15.74
N LYS A 495 -5.86 -19.52 14.92
CA LYS A 495 -4.80 -20.23 14.17
C LYS A 495 -4.24 -19.42 13.01
N PHE A 496 -4.90 -18.33 12.61
CA PHE A 496 -4.50 -17.45 11.51
C PHE A 496 -3.85 -16.16 11.97
N GLU A 497 -3.86 -15.85 13.29
CA GLU A 497 -3.20 -14.66 13.84
C GLU A 497 -1.69 -14.62 13.51
N ASP A 498 -1.05 -15.80 13.48
CA ASP A 498 0.38 -15.97 13.27
C ASP A 498 0.72 -16.44 11.84
N GLN A 499 -0.27 -16.59 10.97
CA GLN A 499 -0.04 -17.12 9.61
C GLN A 499 -0.16 -15.99 8.59
N ILE A 500 0.87 -15.81 7.78
CA ILE A 500 0.66 -15.27 6.44
C ILE A 500 -0.10 -16.37 5.70
N SER A 501 -1.41 -16.30 5.76
CA SER A 501 -2.18 -17.03 4.78
C SER A 501 -2.02 -16.28 3.45
N MET A 502 -0.93 -16.57 2.73
CA MET A 502 -0.96 -16.44 1.28
C MET A 502 -2.03 -17.45 0.86
N PRO A 503 -3.29 -17.06 0.72
CA PRO A 503 -4.31 -18.03 0.40
C PRO A 503 -4.03 -18.52 -1.01
N ARG A 504 -4.33 -19.77 -1.28
CA ARG A 504 -4.35 -20.34 -2.64
C ARG A 504 -5.23 -19.55 -3.63
N LYS A 505 -5.83 -18.44 -3.18
CA LYS A 505 -6.74 -17.55 -3.90
C LYS A 505 -6.15 -16.16 -4.09
N VAL A 506 -4.83 -16.06 -4.11
CA VAL A 506 -4.11 -14.82 -4.41
C VAL A 506 -4.61 -14.18 -5.70
N GLU A 507 -4.92 -14.98 -6.72
CA GLU A 507 -5.50 -14.47 -7.98
C GLU A 507 -6.78 -13.67 -7.75
N ARG A 508 -7.68 -14.13 -6.88
CA ARG A 508 -8.92 -13.41 -6.57
C ARG A 508 -8.65 -12.11 -5.84
N ILE A 509 -7.76 -12.15 -4.84
CA ILE A 509 -7.33 -10.96 -4.10
C ILE A 509 -6.62 -9.99 -5.03
N SER A 510 -5.72 -10.47 -5.88
CA SER A 510 -4.97 -9.65 -6.83
C SER A 510 -5.85 -8.92 -7.84
N SER A 511 -7.07 -9.39 -8.10
CA SER A 511 -8.00 -8.71 -9.01
C SER A 511 -8.47 -7.35 -8.51
N PHE A 512 -8.29 -7.05 -7.23
CA PHE A 512 -8.61 -5.75 -6.62
C PHE A 512 -7.42 -4.77 -6.58
N LEU A 513 -6.24 -5.21 -7.01
CA LEU A 513 -5.03 -4.37 -6.99
C LEU A 513 -4.92 -3.54 -8.27
N TYR A 514 -4.51 -2.30 -8.13
CA TYR A 514 -4.43 -1.30 -9.19
C TYR A 514 -3.07 -0.59 -9.19
N THR A 515 -2.85 0.24 -10.21
CA THR A 515 -1.60 0.98 -10.37
C THR A 515 -1.44 2.15 -9.39
N GLY A 516 -2.52 2.59 -8.75
CA GLY A 516 -2.47 3.56 -7.68
C GLY A 516 -2.87 4.98 -8.06
N GLY A 517 -2.84 5.85 -7.06
CA GLY A 517 -3.22 7.25 -7.14
C GLY A 517 -2.03 8.19 -7.10
N LEU A 518 -2.34 9.48 -7.02
CA LEU A 518 -1.38 10.57 -6.84
C LEU A 518 -1.90 11.55 -5.79
N VAL A 519 -0.97 12.19 -5.10
CA VAL A 519 -1.24 13.43 -4.38
C VAL A 519 -0.98 14.63 -5.28
N ALA A 520 -1.89 15.59 -5.25
CA ALA A 520 -1.74 16.91 -5.86
C ALA A 520 -1.65 17.97 -4.77
N ALA A 521 -0.64 18.82 -4.81
CA ALA A 521 -0.39 19.87 -3.82
C ALA A 521 -0.43 21.27 -4.46
N HIS A 522 -1.19 22.19 -3.88
CA HIS A 522 -1.22 23.59 -4.25
C HIS A 522 -0.04 24.32 -3.60
N SER A 523 1.06 24.47 -4.30
CA SER A 523 2.31 24.98 -3.77
C SER A 523 2.68 26.35 -4.32
N LYS A 524 3.22 27.21 -3.46
CA LYS A 524 3.75 28.54 -3.86
C LYS A 524 5.07 28.47 -4.62
N GLY A 525 5.75 27.32 -4.59
CA GLY A 525 7.02 27.10 -5.27
C GLY A 525 7.27 25.61 -5.51
N ARG A 526 8.36 25.29 -6.22
CA ARG A 526 8.78 23.91 -6.53
C ARG A 526 9.98 23.49 -5.68
N ASN A 527 9.99 23.85 -4.42
CA ASN A 527 11.02 23.42 -3.49
C ASN A 527 10.41 22.65 -2.31
N ARG A 528 11.26 21.98 -1.53
CA ARG A 528 10.87 21.18 -0.39
C ARG A 528 10.04 21.95 0.62
N GLU A 529 10.44 23.16 0.92
CA GLU A 529 9.77 24.01 1.92
C GLU A 529 8.36 24.41 1.49
N ALA A 530 8.20 24.86 0.24
CA ALA A 530 6.90 25.23 -0.30
C ALA A 530 5.96 24.01 -0.41
N LEU A 531 6.48 22.84 -0.80
CA LEU A 531 5.72 21.59 -0.81
C LEU A 531 5.31 21.17 0.60
N TRP A 532 6.24 21.23 1.56
CA TRP A 532 5.94 20.89 2.96
C TRP A 532 4.81 21.76 3.51
N ASN A 533 4.89 23.08 3.29
CA ASN A 533 3.87 24.01 3.72
C ASN A 533 2.49 23.70 3.13
N SER A 534 2.43 23.24 1.87
CA SER A 534 1.16 22.83 1.25
C SER A 534 0.57 21.60 1.93
N MET A 535 1.39 20.63 2.29
CA MET A 535 0.97 19.43 3.03
C MET A 535 0.55 19.78 4.47
N ASP A 536 1.31 20.62 5.13
CA ASP A 536 1.06 21.07 6.50
C ASP A 536 -0.25 21.86 6.62
N THR A 537 -0.56 22.70 5.64
CA THR A 537 -1.81 23.46 5.56
C THR A 537 -2.96 22.68 4.91
N ARG A 538 -2.75 21.42 4.54
CA ARG A 538 -3.76 20.53 3.90
C ARG A 538 -4.25 21.03 2.54
N GLU A 539 -3.48 21.87 1.86
CA GLU A 539 -3.79 22.34 0.52
C GLU A 539 -3.43 21.30 -0.54
N VAL A 540 -4.00 20.12 -0.38
CA VAL A 540 -3.75 18.91 -1.19
C VAL A 540 -5.06 18.24 -1.56
N TYR A 541 -5.03 17.43 -2.62
CA TYR A 541 -6.12 16.54 -2.98
C TYR A 541 -5.62 15.24 -3.58
N ALA A 542 -6.45 14.20 -3.51
CA ALA A 542 -6.19 12.89 -4.08
C ALA A 542 -6.66 12.80 -5.53
N THR A 543 -5.94 12.04 -6.35
CA THR A 543 -6.43 11.55 -7.64
C THR A 543 -6.23 10.05 -7.76
N SER A 544 -6.98 9.41 -8.63
CA SER A 544 -6.84 7.98 -8.95
C SER A 544 -5.75 7.69 -10.01
N GLY A 545 -4.77 8.60 -10.14
CA GLY A 545 -3.66 8.50 -11.10
C GLY A 545 -3.71 9.55 -12.20
N ASP A 546 -4.88 9.97 -12.61
CA ASP A 546 -5.07 11.05 -13.58
C ASP A 546 -4.69 12.41 -12.97
N ARG A 547 -3.89 13.21 -13.68
CA ARG A 547 -3.51 14.55 -13.24
C ARG A 547 -4.58 15.58 -13.54
N ILE A 548 -5.74 15.44 -12.88
CA ILE A 548 -6.82 16.42 -12.90
C ILE A 548 -6.37 17.66 -12.14
N LEU A 549 -6.54 18.85 -12.71
CA LEU A 549 -6.31 20.11 -12.01
C LEU A 549 -7.62 20.53 -11.34
N LEU A 550 -7.60 20.70 -10.02
CA LEU A 550 -8.78 20.99 -9.20
C LEU A 550 -8.50 22.16 -8.27
N TRP A 551 -9.42 23.12 -8.24
CA TRP A 551 -9.50 24.19 -7.23
C TRP A 551 -10.85 24.09 -6.55
N PHE A 552 -10.85 24.22 -5.22
CA PHE A 552 -12.05 24.19 -4.39
C PHE A 552 -11.91 25.29 -3.33
N ASP A 553 -12.66 26.38 -3.52
CA ASP A 553 -12.52 27.61 -2.75
C ASP A 553 -13.84 27.96 -2.07
N LEU A 554 -13.78 28.46 -0.83
CA LEU A 554 -14.88 29.13 -0.16
C LEU A 554 -14.82 30.63 -0.48
N MET A 555 -15.92 31.18 -1.01
CA MET A 555 -15.96 32.52 -1.60
C MET A 555 -16.47 33.60 -0.67
N ASN A 556 -17.20 33.25 0.39
CA ASN A 556 -17.97 34.20 1.20
C ASN A 556 -17.57 34.23 2.68
N HIS A 557 -16.29 34.04 2.96
CA HIS A 557 -15.77 34.21 4.31
C HIS A 557 -15.91 35.67 4.76
N ASP A 558 -16.22 35.90 6.05
CA ASP A 558 -16.49 37.23 6.65
C ASP A 558 -15.32 38.24 6.49
N SER A 559 -14.10 37.76 6.33
CA SER A 559 -12.92 38.58 6.03
C SER A 559 -12.88 39.17 4.62
N GLY A 560 -13.77 38.71 3.72
CA GLY A 560 -13.75 39.06 2.29
C GLY A 560 -12.64 38.34 1.50
N LEU A 561 -11.83 37.49 2.15
CA LEU A 561 -10.77 36.73 1.49
C LEU A 561 -11.29 35.35 1.07
N ILE A 562 -10.88 34.90 -0.09
CA ILE A 562 -11.12 33.54 -0.58
C ILE A 562 -10.33 32.56 0.32
N GLN A 563 -11.01 31.50 0.78
CA GLN A 563 -10.38 30.46 1.56
C GLN A 563 -10.18 29.22 0.68
N PRO A 564 -8.92 28.76 0.49
CA PRO A 564 -8.62 27.61 -0.36
C PRO A 564 -8.99 26.29 0.32
N MET A 565 -8.92 25.17 -0.43
CA MET A 565 -9.02 23.83 0.15
C MET A 565 -8.06 23.66 1.32
N GLY A 566 -8.42 22.81 2.30
CA GLY A 566 -7.66 22.63 3.54
C GLY A 566 -7.95 23.67 4.64
N SER A 567 -8.62 24.78 4.31
CA SER A 567 -8.97 25.82 5.28
C SER A 567 -10.00 25.33 6.30
N GLU A 568 -9.87 25.81 7.52
CA GLU A 568 -10.85 25.66 8.61
C GLU A 568 -11.29 27.05 9.05
N VAL A 569 -12.58 27.33 8.91
CA VAL A 569 -13.12 28.67 9.14
C VAL A 569 -14.51 28.60 9.76
N ASP A 570 -14.83 29.59 10.59
CA ASP A 570 -16.18 29.84 11.08
C ASP A 570 -16.95 30.74 10.10
N LEU A 571 -18.21 30.40 9.83
CA LEU A 571 -19.08 31.14 8.92
C LEU A 571 -20.37 31.54 9.62
N LYS A 572 -20.78 32.79 9.44
CA LYS A 572 -22.08 33.28 9.88
C LYS A 572 -23.20 32.98 8.89
N ASN A 573 -22.87 32.82 7.63
CA ASN A 573 -23.80 32.58 6.54
C ASN A 573 -23.56 31.20 5.88
N ASN A 574 -24.51 30.72 5.11
CA ASN A 574 -24.32 29.51 4.32
C ASN A 574 -23.11 29.62 3.40
N PRO A 575 -22.26 28.56 3.32
CA PRO A 575 -21.08 28.60 2.47
C PRO A 575 -21.41 28.72 0.98
N ILE A 576 -20.62 29.52 0.28
CA ILE A 576 -20.64 29.61 -1.18
C ILE A 576 -19.29 29.07 -1.68
N PHE A 577 -19.33 27.95 -2.36
CA PHE A 577 -18.14 27.32 -2.92
C PHE A 577 -17.96 27.62 -4.40
N ARG A 578 -16.72 27.75 -4.82
CA ARG A 578 -16.33 27.74 -6.22
C ARG A 578 -15.49 26.49 -6.48
N VAL A 579 -15.94 25.68 -7.45
CA VAL A 579 -15.19 24.52 -7.94
C VAL A 579 -14.74 24.79 -9.36
N LYS A 580 -13.46 24.60 -9.63
CA LYS A 580 -12.89 24.62 -10.97
C LYS A 580 -12.11 23.33 -11.18
N ALA A 581 -12.43 22.61 -12.26
CA ALA A 581 -11.73 21.38 -12.62
C ALA A 581 -11.33 21.39 -14.09
N ILE A 582 -10.12 20.89 -14.38
CA ILE A 582 -9.60 20.69 -15.73
C ILE A 582 -9.16 19.24 -15.85
N GLY A 583 -9.69 18.52 -16.83
CA GLY A 583 -9.40 17.10 -17.03
C GLY A 583 -7.91 16.85 -17.32
N ALA A 584 -7.46 15.67 -16.93
CA ALA A 584 -6.10 15.22 -17.20
C ALA A 584 -5.82 15.11 -18.69
N GLN A 585 -4.57 15.31 -19.09
CA GLN A 585 -4.15 15.09 -20.46
C GLN A 585 -4.22 13.60 -20.83
N ILE A 586 -4.73 13.29 -22.02
CA ILE A 586 -4.76 11.94 -22.55
C ILE A 586 -3.33 11.51 -22.86
N GLN A 587 -2.92 10.36 -22.31
CA GLN A 587 -1.58 9.83 -22.48
C GLN A 587 -1.44 9.15 -23.85
N LYS A 588 -0.35 9.46 -24.57
CA LYS A 588 0.06 8.74 -25.78
C LYS A 588 0.81 7.47 -25.39
N PRO A 589 0.78 6.41 -26.21
CA PRO A 589 1.64 5.23 -26.04
C PRO A 589 3.11 5.58 -26.09
N GLY A 590 3.94 4.78 -25.44
CA GLY A 590 5.38 4.89 -25.47
C GLY A 590 5.95 6.03 -24.63
N CYS A 591 7.24 6.28 -24.82
CA CYS A 591 8.01 7.38 -24.25
C CYS A 591 8.40 8.38 -25.34
N ASP A 592 8.54 9.66 -25.00
CA ASP A 592 9.14 10.65 -25.90
C ASP A 592 10.67 10.54 -25.80
N LEU A 593 11.28 9.94 -26.83
CA LEU A 593 12.66 9.42 -26.80
C LEU A 593 13.70 10.40 -27.36
N ASN A 594 13.75 11.64 -26.91
CA ASN A 594 14.90 12.52 -27.16
C ASN A 594 15.96 12.38 -26.05
N THR A 595 16.46 11.17 -25.82
CA THR A 595 17.37 10.87 -24.71
C THR A 595 18.69 10.24 -25.16
N ASN A 596 19.74 10.37 -24.33
CA ASN A 596 21.01 9.67 -24.59
C ASN A 596 20.88 8.14 -24.34
N ALA A 597 21.88 7.36 -24.81
CA ALA A 597 21.84 5.89 -24.75
C ALA A 597 21.63 5.33 -23.34
N LYS A 598 22.23 5.93 -22.30
CA LYS A 598 22.14 5.46 -20.90
C LYS A 598 20.74 5.66 -20.34
N VAL A 599 20.14 6.81 -20.60
CA VAL A 599 18.74 7.09 -20.21
C VAL A 599 17.78 6.21 -21.01
N SER A 600 18.06 5.93 -22.28
CA SER A 600 17.27 5.01 -23.11
C SER A 600 17.28 3.58 -22.56
N GLU A 601 18.41 3.11 -22.03
CA GLU A 601 18.49 1.80 -21.37
C GLU A 601 17.60 1.74 -20.12
N VAL A 602 17.66 2.74 -19.25
CA VAL A 602 16.80 2.84 -18.06
C VAL A 602 15.33 2.91 -18.45
N ILE A 603 14.97 3.71 -19.43
CA ILE A 603 13.59 3.79 -19.95
C ILE A 603 13.12 2.40 -20.41
N SER A 604 13.96 1.66 -21.11
CA SER A 604 13.62 0.32 -21.58
C SER A 604 13.44 -0.66 -20.41
N GLN A 605 14.35 -0.66 -19.45
CA GLN A 605 14.37 -1.61 -18.34
C GLN A 605 13.36 -1.27 -17.25
N LEU A 606 13.31 -0.01 -16.82
CA LEU A 606 12.50 0.43 -15.67
C LEU A 606 11.10 0.86 -16.09
N CYS A 607 10.96 1.70 -17.13
CA CYS A 607 9.66 2.16 -17.63
C CYS A 607 8.98 1.16 -18.57
N LYS A 608 9.69 0.12 -19.02
CA LYS A 608 9.18 -0.87 -19.99
C LYS A 608 8.66 -0.25 -21.29
N GLY A 609 9.26 0.86 -21.69
CA GLY A 609 8.86 1.59 -22.89
C GLY A 609 7.58 2.42 -22.76
N GLU A 610 7.02 2.55 -21.56
CA GLU A 610 5.82 3.35 -21.27
C GLU A 610 6.14 4.44 -20.24
N CYS A 611 6.07 5.70 -20.68
CA CYS A 611 6.33 6.86 -19.84
C CYS A 611 5.10 7.77 -19.77
N PHE A 612 5.09 8.71 -18.83
CA PHE A 612 4.18 9.84 -18.86
C PHE A 612 4.43 10.61 -20.16
N ASN A 613 3.50 10.52 -21.09
CA ASN A 613 3.61 11.05 -22.47
C ASN A 613 2.30 11.75 -22.85
N PRO A 614 2.03 12.97 -22.30
CA PRO A 614 0.77 13.64 -22.49
C PRO A 614 0.59 14.13 -23.94
N SER A 615 -0.67 14.09 -24.40
CA SER A 615 -1.11 14.79 -25.61
C SER A 615 -1.67 16.16 -25.26
N ASP A 616 -2.01 16.94 -26.29
CA ASP A 616 -2.71 18.23 -26.12
C ASP A 616 -4.21 18.04 -25.78
N LEU A 617 -4.73 16.85 -25.95
CA LEU A 617 -6.12 16.52 -25.65
C LEU A 617 -6.31 16.20 -24.18
N ARG A 618 -7.45 16.58 -23.63
CA ARG A 618 -7.81 16.34 -22.23
C ARG A 618 -9.02 15.43 -22.10
N LYS A 619 -9.06 14.64 -21.04
CA LYS A 619 -10.24 13.89 -20.62
C LYS A 619 -11.33 14.87 -20.20
N ILE A 620 -12.59 14.51 -20.48
CA ILE A 620 -13.75 15.33 -20.12
C ILE A 620 -14.10 15.10 -18.66
N ILE A 621 -14.37 16.18 -17.92
CA ILE A 621 -15.01 16.10 -16.60
C ILE A 621 -16.50 15.88 -16.83
N THR A 622 -17.03 14.75 -16.42
CA THR A 622 -18.43 14.35 -16.68
C THR A 622 -19.38 14.78 -15.56
N SER A 623 -18.88 14.87 -14.32
CA SER A 623 -19.68 15.28 -13.16
C SER A 623 -18.80 15.95 -12.10
N ILE A 624 -19.43 16.79 -11.27
CA ILE A 624 -18.87 17.34 -10.05
C ILE A 624 -19.90 17.08 -8.94
N GLU A 625 -19.47 16.38 -7.91
CA GLU A 625 -20.31 16.06 -6.76
C GLU A 625 -19.72 16.74 -5.52
N ILE A 626 -20.57 17.36 -4.70
CA ILE A 626 -20.16 17.96 -3.43
C ILE A 626 -20.77 17.14 -2.32
N VAL A 627 -19.93 16.49 -1.54
CA VAL A 627 -20.33 15.70 -0.39
C VAL A 627 -20.20 16.55 0.87
N ARG A 628 -21.28 16.70 1.60
CA ARG A 628 -21.32 17.34 2.91
C ARG A 628 -21.40 16.27 3.99
N THR A 629 -20.41 16.21 4.86
CA THR A 629 -20.49 15.41 6.08
C THR A 629 -21.04 16.28 7.22
N CYS A 630 -22.12 15.81 7.87
CA CYS A 630 -22.65 16.43 9.07
C CYS A 630 -22.09 15.72 10.30
N LEU A 631 -22.21 16.39 11.46
CA LEU A 631 -21.95 15.77 12.77
C LEU A 631 -22.85 14.55 12.93
N LEU A 632 -22.25 13.37 13.06
CA LEU A 632 -22.95 12.20 13.53
C LEU A 632 -22.87 12.20 15.06
N ASN A 633 -24.02 12.34 15.70
CA ASN A 633 -24.14 11.95 17.09
C ASN A 633 -24.01 10.41 17.10
N THR A 634 -23.00 9.86 17.73
CA THR A 634 -22.72 8.41 17.73
C THR A 634 -23.88 7.55 18.22
N TYR A 635 -24.89 8.17 18.84
CA TYR A 635 -26.15 7.54 19.26
C TYR A 635 -27.21 7.45 18.14
N GLU A 636 -27.16 8.28 17.11
CA GLU A 636 -28.19 8.32 16.05
C GLU A 636 -27.74 7.71 14.72
N ALA A 637 -26.43 7.55 14.51
CA ALA A 637 -25.88 7.02 13.24
C ALA A 637 -26.27 5.56 12.93
N ALA A 638 -26.90 4.86 13.85
CA ALA A 638 -27.32 3.47 13.66
C ALA A 638 -28.75 3.31 13.13
N ASP A 639 -29.54 4.38 13.03
CA ASP A 639 -30.98 4.30 12.69
C ASP A 639 -31.34 4.77 11.27
N GLU A 640 -30.44 5.40 10.49
CA GLU A 640 -30.81 5.98 9.19
C GLU A 640 -30.13 5.34 7.96
N HIS A 641 -29.51 4.17 8.08
CA HIS A 641 -28.95 3.50 6.88
C HIS A 641 -29.27 2.02 6.80
#